data_4bdbb554bd7fbf15091b4c3bec91fc27
#
_entry.id   4bdbb554bd7fbf15091b4c3bec91fc27
#
_cell.length_a   1.000
_cell.length_b   1.000
_cell.length_c   1.000
_cell.angle_alpha   90.00
_cell.angle_beta   90.00
_cell.angle_gamma   90.00
#
_symmetry.space_group_name_H-M   'P 1'
#
loop_
_entity.id
_entity.type
_entity.pdbx_description
1 polymer ?
#
loop_
_entity_poly.entity_id
_entity_poly.type
_entity_poly.pdbx_seq_one_letter_code
_entity_poly.pdbx_strand_id
1 'polypeptide(L)'
;MQKSAGLVRTTLVVAVLSFAAACGSDSGTATKPLVATRVDVSLNPTPTAAVGTSAGTFSVLVRDASGAPVPNVAVTFTVTGSATVSPAAALTDASGTASTQVTVGTIAGTSTLRAAASGIATAATATVAGVAGPVIRIIVSPKSMRFIAVGDTSRITPSAQDQYGNNALPSALTFASGDPSLVSVDAAGLVRVVRLGGTTNVIVSSNGKADTTVVTVLPAGSTQCTGLSTAISMTVGESRMFSGAQYGCLAGTAAGAEFQVTLFNSSTDQVNSLNVSVTGNGLAAVPALFNVQSSGPTFLQSAVGGPLASSTPKPDESFHTALLRDAKAYFRGRGAAARTALAARTGISRSVIGTPGGVSPAVIPATAKVGDVFTLNLGANFCTSPTNKAVRVTAVGTRSIVLADTLNPANGFSSADYQRFATRFDTLVYPLDVGAFGAPSDIDGNGKVAIIFTRAVNELTPANSSFFVGGFFNPRDLYPKKGATAADDCAGSNEGEMVYMLAPDPAGVVNNNAQTTGFVDSLTTSTIAHEFQHLINASRRLYVNNAPVNNESEDVWLNEGLSHIAEELLYYRESGLAPRQNLNDSTIRIINRPTYPLWKNDAANNFSRFQEYLVSPGANSPYGNDDQLATRGATWSFLRYAVDRLNTADTVVWRKFDNSITTGMATLTNVLGTSPTPFFRDWAVANFIDDFGVASDPNYQHPSWNYRNIFTVTFLRNTFYPLRVTGLADNVKTDFQVRGGSASYARFGVAAGKEALVTFSSGGGLPSAPMQFVVVRTK
;
A
#
# COMPACT_ATOMS: atom_id res chain seq x y z
N MET A 1 35.40 -35.61 -34.20
CA MET A 1 34.64 -35.38 -35.43
C MET A 1 34.00 -34.01 -35.31
N GLN A 2 34.58 -33.09 -35.84
CA GLN A 2 34.30 -31.93 -36.63
C GLN A 2 32.87 -31.84 -37.17
N LYS A 3 32.19 -30.70 -36.96
CA LYS A 3 31.80 -29.81 -38.03
C LYS A 3 31.29 -28.46 -37.46
N SER A 4 31.97 -27.46 -37.93
CA SER A 4 31.73 -26.03 -37.90
C SER A 4 30.53 -25.60 -38.76
N ALA A 5 29.87 -24.52 -38.36
CA ALA A 5 29.16 -23.55 -39.24
C ALA A 5 28.93 -22.28 -38.39
N GLY A 6 29.32 -21.10 -38.73
CA GLY A 6 29.29 -20.42 -39.97
C GLY A 6 28.60 -19.08 -39.66
N LEU A 7 29.40 -18.02 -39.29
CA LEU A 7 28.94 -16.69 -38.93
C LEU A 7 28.66 -15.89 -40.24
N VAL A 8 27.42 -15.50 -40.50
CA VAL A 8 27.09 -14.56 -41.59
C VAL A 8 26.97 -13.16 -40.99
N ARG A 9 27.95 -12.31 -41.30
CA ARG A 9 27.89 -10.87 -41.11
C ARG A 9 27.18 -10.24 -42.31
N THR A 10 26.06 -9.55 -42.07
CA THR A 10 25.41 -8.72 -43.09
C THR A 10 25.89 -7.28 -42.91
N THR A 11 26.67 -6.80 -43.86
CA THR A 11 27.16 -5.43 -43.94
C THR A 11 26.06 -4.54 -44.56
N LEU A 12 25.62 -3.51 -43.85
CA LEU A 12 24.68 -2.51 -44.35
C LEU A 12 25.47 -1.43 -45.15
N VAL A 13 25.29 -1.36 -46.45
CA VAL A 13 25.82 -0.31 -47.32
C VAL A 13 24.85 0.85 -47.35
N VAL A 14 25.29 2.01 -46.85
CA VAL A 14 24.55 3.28 -47.01
C VAL A 14 24.94 3.89 -48.35
N ALA A 15 24.01 3.97 -49.26
CA ALA A 15 24.15 4.71 -50.51
C ALA A 15 23.71 6.17 -50.32
N VAL A 16 24.65 7.10 -50.41
CA VAL A 16 24.36 8.53 -50.47
C VAL A 16 24.07 8.89 -51.94
N LEU A 17 22.81 9.24 -52.23
CA LEU A 17 22.48 9.85 -53.53
C LEU A 17 22.47 11.38 -53.41
N SER A 18 23.42 12.00 -54.07
CA SER A 18 23.47 13.45 -54.29
C SER A 18 22.49 13.80 -55.46
N PHE A 19 21.51 14.63 -55.20
CA PHE A 19 20.68 15.22 -56.28
C PHE A 19 21.13 16.65 -56.53
N ALA A 20 21.49 16.90 -57.78
CA ALA A 20 21.79 18.22 -58.30
C ALA A 20 20.48 19.04 -58.46
N ALA A 21 20.53 20.30 -58.07
CA ALA A 21 19.45 21.25 -58.25
C ALA A 21 19.32 21.66 -59.72
N ALA A 22 18.11 21.47 -60.29
CA ALA A 22 17.68 22.16 -61.47
C ALA A 22 16.56 23.13 -61.10
N CYS A 23 16.76 24.42 -61.28
CA CYS A 23 15.74 25.45 -61.15
C CYS A 23 14.72 25.32 -62.29
N GLY A 24 13.49 25.03 -61.93
CA GLY A 24 12.30 25.18 -62.75
C GLY A 24 11.25 25.92 -61.92
N SER A 25 10.85 27.09 -62.37
CA SER A 25 9.81 27.92 -61.78
C SER A 25 8.43 27.27 -62.10
N ASP A 26 7.82 26.67 -61.10
CA ASP A 26 6.39 26.38 -61.10
C ASP A 26 5.76 26.87 -59.83
N SER A 27 4.74 27.69 -59.96
CA SER A 27 3.92 28.24 -58.88
C SER A 27 2.98 27.17 -58.35
N GLY A 28 3.55 26.19 -57.56
CA GLY A 28 2.79 25.26 -56.74
C GLY A 28 2.59 25.89 -55.36
N THR A 29 1.32 26.11 -55.01
CA THR A 29 0.91 26.44 -53.62
C THR A 29 1.53 25.42 -52.69
N ALA A 30 2.50 25.84 -51.91
CA ALA A 30 3.08 25.02 -50.84
C ALA A 30 1.96 24.61 -49.88
N THR A 31 1.57 23.35 -49.90
CA THR A 31 0.66 22.79 -48.91
C THR A 31 1.30 22.90 -47.55
N LYS A 32 0.70 23.74 -46.71
CA LYS A 32 1.11 23.90 -45.29
C LYS A 32 1.20 22.51 -44.66
N PRO A 33 2.30 22.17 -43.97
CA PRO A 33 2.38 20.88 -43.32
C PRO A 33 1.18 20.68 -42.38
N LEU A 34 0.49 19.55 -42.51
CA LEU A 34 -0.62 19.17 -41.63
C LEU A 34 -0.04 18.90 -40.24
N VAL A 35 -0.44 19.69 -39.26
CA VAL A 35 -0.03 19.54 -37.88
C VAL A 35 -1.18 18.89 -37.11
N ALA A 36 -0.94 17.70 -36.55
CA ALA A 36 -1.93 16.99 -35.75
C ALA A 36 -2.27 17.77 -34.47
N THR A 37 -3.56 17.95 -34.19
CA THR A 37 -4.06 18.72 -33.03
C THR A 37 -5.07 17.95 -32.21
N ARG A 38 -5.70 16.92 -32.77
CA ARG A 38 -6.78 16.15 -32.15
C ARG A 38 -6.74 14.70 -32.54
N VAL A 39 -7.09 13.81 -31.58
CA VAL A 39 -7.33 12.39 -31.82
C VAL A 39 -8.73 12.03 -31.36
N ASP A 40 -9.54 11.47 -32.23
CA ASP A 40 -10.93 11.07 -31.99
C ASP A 40 -11.08 9.56 -32.15
N VAL A 41 -11.99 8.94 -31.37
CA VAL A 41 -12.35 7.54 -31.59
C VAL A 41 -13.15 7.46 -32.92
N SER A 42 -12.70 6.63 -33.85
CA SER A 42 -13.40 6.38 -35.15
C SER A 42 -14.13 5.04 -35.16
N LEU A 43 -13.66 4.06 -34.37
CA LEU A 43 -14.31 2.77 -34.21
C LEU A 43 -14.07 2.25 -32.78
N ASN A 44 -15.17 1.96 -32.07
CA ASN A 44 -15.10 1.29 -30.77
C ASN A 44 -15.10 -0.23 -30.93
N PRO A 45 -14.41 -0.98 -30.07
CA PRO A 45 -14.62 -2.42 -29.95
C PRO A 45 -16.05 -2.70 -29.44
N THR A 46 -16.48 -3.95 -29.54
CA THR A 46 -17.74 -4.39 -28.90
C THR A 46 -17.71 -4.06 -27.41
N PRO A 47 -18.75 -3.43 -26.86
CA PRO A 47 -18.73 -2.97 -25.45
C PRO A 47 -18.61 -4.13 -24.45
N THR A 48 -19.00 -5.35 -24.86
CA THR A 48 -18.87 -6.58 -24.07
C THR A 48 -18.38 -7.71 -24.92
N ALA A 49 -17.45 -8.54 -24.41
CA ALA A 49 -17.01 -9.78 -25.03
C ALA A 49 -16.71 -10.83 -23.98
N ALA A 50 -16.84 -12.12 -24.33
CA ALA A 50 -16.46 -13.18 -23.40
C ALA A 50 -14.97 -13.14 -23.11
N VAL A 51 -14.59 -13.48 -21.86
CA VAL A 51 -13.17 -13.56 -21.48
C VAL A 51 -12.40 -14.53 -22.38
N GLY A 52 -11.18 -14.15 -22.76
CA GLY A 52 -10.33 -14.91 -23.68
C GLY A 52 -10.71 -14.77 -25.16
N THR A 53 -11.66 -13.91 -25.53
CA THR A 53 -12.08 -13.71 -26.94
C THR A 53 -11.77 -12.30 -27.45
N SER A 54 -11.81 -12.13 -28.79
CA SER A 54 -11.66 -10.81 -29.40
C SER A 54 -12.89 -9.95 -29.16
N ALA A 55 -12.67 -8.69 -28.80
CA ALA A 55 -13.68 -7.64 -28.75
C ALA A 55 -13.74 -6.81 -30.06
N GLY A 56 -12.93 -7.15 -31.04
CA GLY A 56 -12.88 -6.42 -32.33
C GLY A 56 -11.81 -5.33 -32.34
N THR A 57 -12.03 -4.34 -33.18
CA THR A 57 -11.04 -3.30 -33.50
C THR A 57 -11.32 -2.02 -32.72
N PHE A 58 -10.28 -1.41 -32.15
CA PHE A 58 -10.29 -0.04 -31.65
C PHE A 58 -9.51 0.83 -32.64
N SER A 59 -10.18 1.84 -33.22
CA SER A 59 -9.57 2.74 -34.19
C SER A 59 -9.75 4.18 -33.79
N VAL A 60 -8.74 4.98 -34.11
CA VAL A 60 -8.76 6.43 -33.87
C VAL A 60 -8.41 7.18 -35.14
N LEU A 61 -8.91 8.41 -35.28
CA LEU A 61 -8.69 9.31 -36.37
C LEU A 61 -7.97 10.56 -35.85
N VAL A 62 -6.81 10.83 -36.41
CA VAL A 62 -6.00 12.00 -36.09
C VAL A 62 -6.29 13.12 -37.09
N ARG A 63 -6.58 14.34 -36.57
CA ARG A 63 -6.96 15.49 -37.36
C ARG A 63 -6.11 16.71 -37.02
N ASP A 64 -5.98 17.62 -37.97
CA ASP A 64 -5.44 18.95 -37.75
C ASP A 64 -6.50 19.94 -37.23
N ALA A 65 -6.11 21.21 -37.05
CA ALA A 65 -6.99 22.26 -36.54
C ALA A 65 -8.17 22.59 -37.50
N SER A 66 -8.05 22.28 -38.78
CA SER A 66 -9.12 22.44 -39.77
C SER A 66 -10.07 21.24 -39.83
N GLY A 67 -9.76 20.16 -39.15
CA GLY A 67 -10.47 18.89 -39.17
C GLY A 67 -10.02 17.93 -40.26
N ALA A 68 -8.99 18.27 -41.05
CA ALA A 68 -8.44 17.39 -42.07
C ALA A 68 -7.67 16.22 -41.47
N PRO A 69 -7.71 15.00 -42.05
CA PRO A 69 -6.96 13.85 -41.54
C PRO A 69 -5.47 14.04 -41.73
N VAL A 70 -4.68 13.60 -40.72
CA VAL A 70 -3.21 13.71 -40.73
C VAL A 70 -2.59 12.32 -40.79
N PRO A 71 -1.94 11.95 -41.91
CA PRO A 71 -1.25 10.66 -42.04
C PRO A 71 0.12 10.65 -41.36
N ASN A 72 0.68 9.45 -41.21
CA ASN A 72 2.02 9.19 -40.66
C ASN A 72 2.25 9.70 -39.23
N VAL A 73 1.20 9.89 -38.41
CA VAL A 73 1.30 10.21 -36.98
C VAL A 73 1.41 8.91 -36.22
N ALA A 74 2.42 8.83 -35.31
CA ALA A 74 2.56 7.68 -34.43
C ALA A 74 1.47 7.71 -33.35
N VAL A 75 0.70 6.62 -33.23
CA VAL A 75 -0.33 6.39 -32.22
C VAL A 75 0.09 5.21 -31.36
N THR A 76 0.14 5.40 -30.06
CA THR A 76 0.39 4.33 -29.07
C THR A 76 -0.92 3.93 -28.41
N PHE A 77 -1.20 2.64 -28.42
CA PHE A 77 -2.36 2.04 -27.78
C PHE A 77 -1.94 1.41 -26.44
N THR A 78 -2.62 1.77 -25.37
CA THR A 78 -2.40 1.21 -24.03
C THR A 78 -3.72 0.74 -23.42
N VAL A 79 -3.65 -0.18 -22.47
CA VAL A 79 -4.83 -0.74 -21.81
C VAL A 79 -4.59 -0.74 -20.29
N THR A 80 -5.64 -0.40 -19.55
CA THR A 80 -5.73 -0.69 -18.11
C THR A 80 -6.85 -1.71 -17.90
N GLY A 81 -6.57 -2.77 -17.12
CA GLY A 81 -7.45 -3.93 -16.96
C GLY A 81 -6.85 -5.19 -17.57
N SER A 82 -7.68 -6.21 -17.81
CA SER A 82 -7.23 -7.53 -18.29
C SER A 82 -7.13 -7.67 -19.80
N ALA A 83 -7.66 -6.72 -20.59
CA ALA A 83 -7.59 -6.78 -22.05
C ALA A 83 -6.17 -6.53 -22.57
N THR A 84 -5.94 -6.94 -23.82
CA THR A 84 -4.69 -6.69 -24.55
C THR A 84 -5.00 -6.06 -25.91
N VAL A 85 -4.03 -5.34 -26.46
CA VAL A 85 -4.10 -4.72 -27.79
C VAL A 85 -2.91 -5.16 -28.64
N SER A 86 -3.15 -5.40 -29.91
CA SER A 86 -2.09 -5.76 -30.89
C SER A 86 -2.44 -5.24 -32.28
N PRO A 87 -1.56 -4.40 -32.91
CA PRO A 87 -0.29 -3.89 -32.38
C PRO A 87 -0.47 -2.83 -31.30
N ALA A 88 0.53 -2.66 -30.39
CA ALA A 88 0.53 -1.64 -29.35
C ALA A 88 0.84 -0.22 -29.90
N ALA A 89 1.28 -0.11 -31.14
CA ALA A 89 1.50 1.17 -31.83
C ALA A 89 1.28 1.00 -33.33
N ALA A 90 0.75 2.05 -33.96
CA ALA A 90 0.57 2.12 -35.43
C ALA A 90 0.77 3.55 -35.91
N LEU A 91 1.18 3.71 -37.15
CA LEU A 91 1.12 5.00 -37.88
C LEU A 91 -0.27 5.21 -38.48
N THR A 92 -0.74 6.44 -38.50
CA THR A 92 -1.96 6.77 -39.20
C THR A 92 -1.75 6.60 -40.72
N ASP A 93 -2.74 6.00 -41.36
CA ASP A 93 -2.80 5.83 -42.84
C ASP A 93 -3.14 7.15 -43.55
N ALA A 94 -3.33 7.09 -44.88
CA ALA A 94 -3.69 8.26 -45.71
C ALA A 94 -5.02 8.90 -45.28
N SER A 95 -5.93 8.17 -44.64
CA SER A 95 -7.17 8.67 -44.06
C SER A 95 -7.02 9.24 -42.66
N GLY A 96 -5.80 9.29 -42.10
CA GLY A 96 -5.50 9.71 -40.71
C GLY A 96 -5.88 8.68 -39.67
N THR A 97 -6.17 7.43 -40.05
CA THR A 97 -6.67 6.39 -39.16
C THR A 97 -5.55 5.47 -38.66
N ALA A 98 -5.53 5.17 -37.35
CA ALA A 98 -4.71 4.12 -36.77
C ALA A 98 -5.60 3.14 -35.99
N SER A 99 -5.28 1.85 -36.05
CA SER A 99 -6.15 0.78 -35.51
C SER A 99 -5.34 -0.27 -34.75
N THR A 100 -5.99 -0.90 -33.77
CA THR A 100 -5.47 -2.07 -33.04
C THR A 100 -6.59 -3.09 -32.80
N GLN A 101 -6.25 -4.37 -32.73
CA GLN A 101 -7.18 -5.42 -32.30
C GLN A 101 -7.20 -5.50 -30.80
N VAL A 102 -8.39 -5.66 -30.23
CA VAL A 102 -8.61 -5.78 -28.80
C VAL A 102 -9.02 -7.21 -28.46
N THR A 103 -8.29 -7.84 -27.55
CA THR A 103 -8.62 -9.16 -27.01
C THR A 103 -8.90 -9.02 -25.52
N VAL A 104 -10.06 -9.49 -25.06
CA VAL A 104 -10.39 -9.52 -23.64
C VAL A 104 -9.54 -10.57 -22.96
N GLY A 105 -8.94 -10.23 -21.82
CA GLY A 105 -8.16 -11.19 -21.03
C GLY A 105 -9.02 -12.26 -20.36
N THR A 106 -8.39 -13.12 -19.58
CA THR A 106 -9.06 -14.26 -18.92
C THR A 106 -9.80 -13.88 -17.63
N ILE A 107 -9.64 -12.64 -17.15
CA ILE A 107 -10.32 -12.14 -15.95
C ILE A 107 -11.50 -11.25 -16.39
N ALA A 108 -12.70 -11.55 -15.93
CA ALA A 108 -13.90 -10.75 -16.19
C ALA A 108 -13.80 -9.39 -15.50
N GLY A 109 -14.24 -8.34 -16.17
CA GLY A 109 -14.19 -6.97 -15.68
C GLY A 109 -14.01 -5.96 -16.78
N THR A 110 -14.04 -4.68 -16.44
CA THR A 110 -13.89 -3.59 -17.40
C THR A 110 -12.42 -3.28 -17.65
N SER A 111 -12.05 -3.15 -18.93
CA SER A 111 -10.76 -2.64 -19.36
C SER A 111 -10.95 -1.31 -20.08
N THR A 112 -10.07 -0.35 -19.82
CA THR A 112 -10.04 0.95 -20.49
C THR A 112 -8.92 0.99 -21.50
N LEU A 113 -9.25 1.27 -22.73
CA LEU A 113 -8.35 1.44 -23.86
C LEU A 113 -8.00 2.92 -23.98
N ARG A 114 -6.75 3.22 -24.31
CA ARG A 114 -6.27 4.58 -24.50
C ARG A 114 -5.40 4.63 -25.76
N ALA A 115 -5.70 5.56 -26.67
CA ALA A 115 -4.90 5.86 -27.85
C ALA A 115 -4.30 7.25 -27.72
N ALA A 116 -2.97 7.34 -27.64
CA ALA A 116 -2.22 8.59 -27.55
C ALA A 116 -1.48 8.83 -28.87
N ALA A 117 -1.78 9.94 -29.52
CA ALA A 117 -1.09 10.36 -30.75
C ALA A 117 0.08 11.29 -30.41
N SER A 118 1.20 11.13 -31.13
CA SER A 118 2.41 11.92 -30.92
C SER A 118 2.12 13.42 -31.12
N GLY A 119 2.56 14.26 -30.18
CA GLY A 119 2.37 15.71 -30.20
C GLY A 119 0.98 16.19 -29.73
N ILE A 120 0.07 15.29 -29.30
CA ILE A 120 -1.27 15.65 -28.83
C ILE A 120 -1.40 15.28 -27.34
N ALA A 121 -1.74 16.27 -26.50
CA ALA A 121 -1.85 16.07 -25.06
C ALA A 121 -3.06 15.21 -24.66
N THR A 122 -4.20 15.35 -25.36
CA THR A 122 -5.42 14.60 -25.04
C THR A 122 -5.48 13.29 -25.82
N ALA A 123 -5.59 12.16 -25.11
CA ALA A 123 -5.75 10.85 -25.72
C ALA A 123 -7.23 10.48 -25.93
N ALA A 124 -7.52 9.70 -26.95
CA ALA A 124 -8.84 9.07 -27.14
C ALA A 124 -8.96 7.82 -26.25
N THR A 125 -10.15 7.58 -25.69
CA THR A 125 -10.41 6.42 -24.80
C THR A 125 -11.67 5.67 -25.21
N ALA A 126 -11.66 4.35 -24.95
CA ALA A 126 -12.82 3.48 -25.08
C ALA A 126 -12.80 2.44 -23.94
N THR A 127 -13.91 1.77 -23.69
CA THR A 127 -14.01 0.71 -22.69
C THR A 127 -14.53 -0.58 -23.30
N VAL A 128 -14.07 -1.72 -22.76
CA VAL A 128 -14.61 -3.03 -23.07
C VAL A 128 -14.79 -3.81 -21.76
N ALA A 129 -15.95 -4.44 -21.59
CA ALA A 129 -16.23 -5.30 -20.45
C ALA A 129 -16.02 -6.77 -20.82
N GLY A 130 -15.11 -7.44 -20.15
CA GLY A 130 -14.98 -8.89 -20.20
C GLY A 130 -16.07 -9.54 -19.36
N VAL A 131 -16.90 -10.36 -19.97
CA VAL A 131 -17.95 -11.15 -19.29
C VAL A 131 -17.50 -12.60 -19.15
N ALA A 132 -17.88 -13.25 -18.03
CA ALA A 132 -17.58 -14.66 -17.82
C ALA A 132 -18.09 -15.52 -18.99
N GLY A 133 -17.32 -16.54 -19.32
CA GLY A 133 -17.67 -17.54 -20.32
C GLY A 133 -18.78 -18.52 -19.83
N PRO A 134 -19.06 -19.56 -20.61
CA PRO A 134 -20.04 -20.59 -20.21
C PRO A 134 -19.67 -21.26 -18.88
N VAL A 135 -20.69 -21.59 -18.08
CA VAL A 135 -20.51 -22.32 -16.83
C VAL A 135 -19.92 -23.71 -17.10
N ILE A 136 -18.75 -23.99 -16.52
CA ILE A 136 -18.13 -25.31 -16.57
C ILE A 136 -18.25 -26.08 -15.27
N ARG A 137 -18.48 -25.39 -14.13
CA ARG A 137 -18.70 -26.01 -12.84
C ARG A 137 -19.66 -25.23 -11.95
N ILE A 138 -20.40 -25.95 -11.12
CA ILE A 138 -21.14 -25.43 -9.99
C ILE A 138 -20.28 -25.62 -8.72
N ILE A 139 -20.36 -24.70 -7.80
CA ILE A 139 -19.71 -24.78 -6.48
C ILE A 139 -20.77 -24.49 -5.44
N VAL A 140 -21.04 -25.43 -4.55
CA VAL A 140 -21.97 -25.25 -3.43
C VAL A 140 -21.22 -24.84 -2.16
N SER A 141 -21.87 -24.04 -1.36
CA SER A 141 -21.39 -23.64 -0.05
C SER A 141 -22.57 -23.54 0.93
N PRO A 142 -22.39 -24.08 2.16
CA PRO A 142 -21.24 -24.86 2.65
C PRO A 142 -21.17 -26.27 2.02
N LYS A 143 -19.99 -26.89 2.04
CA LYS A 143 -19.77 -28.27 1.55
C LYS A 143 -20.33 -29.34 2.51
N SER A 144 -20.52 -28.97 3.77
CA SER A 144 -21.10 -29.81 4.77
C SER A 144 -22.00 -29.01 5.69
N MET A 145 -23.07 -29.61 6.17
CA MET A 145 -23.98 -29.08 7.19
C MET A 145 -24.12 -30.09 8.31
N ARG A 146 -24.27 -29.57 9.54
CA ARG A 146 -24.44 -30.37 10.75
C ARG A 146 -25.60 -29.83 11.56
N PHE A 147 -26.56 -30.69 11.92
CA PHE A 147 -27.77 -30.32 12.63
C PHE A 147 -27.98 -31.22 13.85
N ILE A 148 -28.64 -30.71 14.88
CA ILE A 148 -28.89 -31.40 16.15
C ILE A 148 -30.38 -31.49 16.51
N ALA A 149 -31.26 -30.76 15.82
CA ALA A 149 -32.69 -30.74 16.12
C ALA A 149 -33.57 -30.85 14.86
N VAL A 150 -34.74 -31.44 15.01
CA VAL A 150 -35.78 -31.41 13.97
C VAL A 150 -36.25 -29.96 13.78
N GLY A 151 -36.39 -29.56 12.54
CA GLY A 151 -36.76 -28.21 12.17
C GLY A 151 -35.60 -27.25 11.99
N ASP A 152 -34.37 -27.62 12.38
CA ASP A 152 -33.16 -26.83 12.07
C ASP A 152 -33.08 -26.57 10.57
N THR A 153 -32.61 -25.39 10.22
CA THR A 153 -32.48 -24.97 8.82
C THR A 153 -31.10 -24.37 8.53
N SER A 154 -30.63 -24.57 7.31
CA SER A 154 -29.48 -23.83 6.76
C SER A 154 -29.62 -23.67 5.24
N ARG A 155 -29.02 -22.65 4.67
CA ARG A 155 -29.12 -22.37 3.24
C ARG A 155 -27.86 -22.78 2.49
N ILE A 156 -28.06 -23.49 1.36
CA ILE A 156 -26.99 -23.69 0.36
C ILE A 156 -26.97 -22.49 -0.56
N THR A 157 -25.77 -21.91 -0.71
CA THR A 157 -25.52 -20.80 -1.66
C THR A 157 -24.65 -21.34 -2.79
N PRO A 158 -25.20 -21.63 -3.96
CA PRO A 158 -24.43 -22.05 -5.11
C PRO A 158 -23.78 -20.85 -5.82
N SER A 159 -22.62 -21.08 -6.37
CA SER A 159 -21.97 -20.21 -7.36
C SER A 159 -21.59 -21.03 -8.58
N ALA A 160 -21.36 -20.37 -9.71
CA ALA A 160 -20.93 -21.03 -10.94
C ALA A 160 -19.70 -20.35 -11.49
N GLN A 161 -18.82 -21.10 -12.15
CA GLN A 161 -17.59 -20.56 -12.73
C GLN A 161 -17.41 -21.03 -14.16
N ASP A 162 -16.78 -20.14 -14.97
CA ASP A 162 -16.29 -20.46 -16.30
C ASP A 162 -14.93 -21.18 -16.24
N GLN A 163 -14.34 -21.48 -17.40
CA GLN A 163 -13.06 -22.18 -17.52
C GLN A 163 -11.87 -21.42 -16.93
N TYR A 164 -11.98 -20.12 -16.70
CA TYR A 164 -10.95 -19.28 -16.12
C TYR A 164 -11.19 -18.97 -14.64
N GLY A 165 -12.29 -19.49 -14.07
CA GLY A 165 -12.65 -19.26 -12.68
C GLY A 165 -13.45 -17.99 -12.41
N ASN A 166 -13.86 -17.26 -13.43
CA ASN A 166 -14.73 -16.10 -13.25
C ASN A 166 -16.15 -16.55 -12.85
N ASN A 167 -16.80 -15.74 -12.02
CA ASN A 167 -18.19 -15.97 -11.67
C ASN A 167 -19.07 -15.84 -12.90
N ALA A 168 -19.74 -16.94 -13.25
CA ALA A 168 -20.66 -17.03 -14.36
C ALA A 168 -22.10 -17.16 -13.85
N LEU A 169 -23.07 -16.69 -14.64
CA LEU A 169 -24.49 -16.84 -14.30
C LEU A 169 -24.96 -18.25 -14.70
N PRO A 170 -25.38 -19.10 -13.76
CA PRO A 170 -25.99 -20.38 -14.11
C PRO A 170 -27.38 -20.12 -14.68
N SER A 171 -27.82 -20.98 -15.57
CA SER A 171 -29.26 -21.11 -15.88
C SER A 171 -30.00 -21.66 -14.65
N ALA A 172 -31.27 -22.03 -14.80
CA ALA A 172 -32.06 -22.52 -13.67
C ALA A 172 -31.31 -23.55 -12.80
N LEU A 173 -31.23 -23.28 -11.50
CA LEU A 173 -30.66 -24.18 -10.50
C LEU A 173 -31.73 -25.13 -10.01
N THR A 174 -31.37 -26.40 -9.80
CA THR A 174 -32.22 -27.41 -9.17
C THR A 174 -31.56 -27.94 -7.91
N PHE A 175 -32.33 -28.15 -6.87
CA PHE A 175 -31.91 -28.67 -5.58
C PHE A 175 -32.63 -29.98 -5.29
N ALA A 176 -31.88 -30.99 -4.90
CA ALA A 176 -32.46 -32.31 -4.58
C ALA A 176 -31.82 -32.92 -3.32
N SER A 177 -32.63 -33.40 -2.39
CA SER A 177 -32.16 -34.19 -1.26
C SER A 177 -32.07 -35.68 -1.65
N GLY A 178 -30.95 -36.31 -1.28
CA GLY A 178 -30.77 -37.76 -1.44
C GLY A 178 -31.61 -38.59 -0.46
N ASP A 179 -32.04 -38.00 0.67
CA ASP A 179 -33.02 -38.58 1.59
C ASP A 179 -33.97 -37.47 2.09
N PRO A 180 -35.11 -37.27 1.40
CA PRO A 180 -36.09 -36.28 1.81
C PRO A 180 -36.79 -36.60 3.15
N SER A 181 -36.70 -37.83 3.64
CA SER A 181 -37.22 -38.19 4.97
C SER A 181 -36.26 -37.74 6.08
N LEU A 182 -34.99 -37.51 5.81
CA LEU A 182 -34.00 -36.99 6.73
C LEU A 182 -33.94 -35.48 6.68
N VAL A 183 -33.79 -34.91 5.45
CA VAL A 183 -33.81 -33.47 5.22
C VAL A 183 -34.55 -33.13 3.95
N SER A 184 -35.35 -32.07 3.96
CA SER A 184 -35.95 -31.47 2.78
C SER A 184 -35.10 -30.29 2.31
N VAL A 185 -35.19 -29.94 1.01
CA VAL A 185 -34.60 -28.74 0.43
C VAL A 185 -35.62 -28.06 -0.48
N ASP A 186 -35.73 -26.74 -0.37
CA ASP A 186 -36.60 -25.96 -1.26
C ASP A 186 -35.90 -25.46 -2.51
N ALA A 187 -36.64 -24.84 -3.45
CA ALA A 187 -36.11 -24.28 -4.69
C ALA A 187 -35.16 -23.11 -4.46
N ALA A 188 -35.10 -22.52 -3.28
CA ALA A 188 -34.18 -21.44 -2.91
C ALA A 188 -32.96 -21.99 -2.13
N GLY A 189 -32.80 -23.30 -2.02
CA GLY A 189 -31.68 -23.96 -1.37
C GLY A 189 -31.75 -23.98 0.16
N LEU A 190 -32.92 -23.74 0.76
CA LEU A 190 -33.10 -23.87 2.21
C LEU A 190 -33.27 -25.33 2.56
N VAL A 191 -32.30 -25.91 3.25
CA VAL A 191 -32.29 -27.25 3.81
C VAL A 191 -32.98 -27.21 5.17
N ARG A 192 -33.86 -28.17 5.44
CA ARG A 192 -34.62 -28.31 6.71
C ARG A 192 -34.58 -29.77 7.20
N VAL A 193 -34.26 -29.94 8.48
CA VAL A 193 -34.24 -31.24 9.12
C VAL A 193 -35.64 -31.75 9.33
N VAL A 194 -35.92 -32.99 8.90
CA VAL A 194 -37.22 -33.70 9.04
C VAL A 194 -37.15 -34.72 10.17
N ARG A 195 -36.04 -35.48 10.30
CA ARG A 195 -35.84 -36.43 11.41
C ARG A 195 -34.38 -36.42 11.88
N LEU A 196 -34.13 -36.90 13.09
CA LEU A 196 -32.81 -37.04 13.68
C LEU A 196 -32.10 -38.33 13.27
N GLY A 197 -30.77 -38.29 13.30
CA GLY A 197 -29.88 -39.42 13.10
C GLY A 197 -29.75 -39.87 11.63
N GLY A 198 -28.68 -39.49 10.98
CA GLY A 198 -28.37 -39.92 9.61
C GLY A 198 -27.52 -38.93 8.85
N THR A 199 -27.10 -39.35 7.68
CA THR A 199 -26.33 -38.51 6.75
C THR A 199 -26.88 -38.68 5.34
N THR A 200 -27.03 -37.56 4.62
CA THR A 200 -27.45 -37.56 3.22
C THR A 200 -26.74 -36.48 2.45
N ASN A 201 -26.88 -36.49 1.14
CA ASN A 201 -26.34 -35.46 0.24
C ASN A 201 -27.49 -34.56 -0.26
N VAL A 202 -27.25 -33.26 -0.33
CA VAL A 202 -28.09 -32.36 -1.10
C VAL A 202 -27.29 -31.95 -2.35
N ILE A 203 -27.85 -32.24 -3.52
CA ILE A 203 -27.26 -32.03 -4.82
C ILE A 203 -27.83 -30.75 -5.42
N VAL A 204 -26.94 -29.88 -5.92
CA VAL A 204 -27.32 -28.70 -6.68
C VAL A 204 -26.84 -28.88 -8.10
N SER A 205 -27.71 -28.71 -9.08
CA SER A 205 -27.36 -28.90 -10.47
C SER A 205 -27.90 -27.82 -11.39
N SER A 206 -27.21 -27.58 -12.52
CA SER A 206 -27.59 -26.71 -13.62
C SER A 206 -26.84 -27.16 -14.89
N ASN A 207 -27.56 -27.30 -16.01
CA ASN A 207 -27.01 -27.65 -17.32
C ASN A 207 -26.01 -28.84 -17.29
N GLY A 208 -26.36 -29.92 -16.62
CA GLY A 208 -25.52 -31.13 -16.55
C GLY A 208 -24.26 -30.98 -15.68
N LYS A 209 -24.09 -29.86 -15.00
CA LYS A 209 -23.07 -29.66 -13.96
C LYS A 209 -23.73 -29.78 -12.60
N ALA A 210 -23.06 -30.40 -11.66
CA ALA A 210 -23.59 -30.57 -10.31
C ALA A 210 -22.48 -30.47 -9.25
N ASP A 211 -22.89 -30.11 -8.04
CA ASP A 211 -22.06 -30.16 -6.86
C ASP A 211 -22.92 -30.52 -5.64
N THR A 212 -22.28 -30.95 -4.54
CA THR A 212 -22.94 -31.61 -3.45
C THR A 212 -22.57 -31.04 -2.11
N THR A 213 -23.55 -30.85 -1.23
CA THR A 213 -23.38 -30.58 0.21
C THR A 213 -23.71 -31.87 1.00
N VAL A 214 -22.81 -32.29 1.86
CA VAL A 214 -23.04 -33.40 2.80
C VAL A 214 -23.80 -32.86 4.00
N VAL A 215 -24.97 -33.48 4.33
CA VAL A 215 -25.78 -33.08 5.47
C VAL A 215 -25.77 -34.21 6.49
N THR A 216 -25.26 -33.94 7.70
CA THR A 216 -25.26 -34.85 8.83
C THR A 216 -26.26 -34.35 9.89
N VAL A 217 -27.26 -35.15 10.22
CA VAL A 217 -28.17 -34.89 11.31
C VAL A 217 -27.83 -35.84 12.45
N LEU A 218 -27.51 -35.29 13.61
CA LEU A 218 -27.08 -36.06 14.76
C LEU A 218 -28.25 -36.74 15.46
N PRO A 219 -27.98 -37.83 16.23
CA PRO A 219 -28.99 -38.45 17.08
C PRO A 219 -29.53 -37.50 18.16
N ALA A 220 -30.66 -37.81 18.75
CA ALA A 220 -31.24 -37.06 19.88
C ALA A 220 -30.24 -36.99 21.06
N GLY A 221 -30.18 -35.85 21.73
CA GLY A 221 -29.25 -35.59 22.84
C GLY A 221 -27.81 -35.24 22.47
N SER A 222 -27.50 -35.16 21.16
CA SER A 222 -26.17 -34.69 20.69
C SER A 222 -25.99 -33.19 20.84
N THR A 223 -24.73 -32.78 21.00
CA THR A 223 -24.28 -31.36 20.90
C THR A 223 -23.62 -31.11 19.54
N GLN A 224 -23.32 -29.84 19.22
CA GLN A 224 -22.63 -29.51 17.96
C GLN A 224 -21.23 -30.14 17.86
N CYS A 225 -20.58 -30.41 19.00
CA CYS A 225 -19.22 -31.00 19.07
C CYS A 225 -19.23 -32.55 19.19
N THR A 226 -20.40 -33.20 19.35
CA THR A 226 -20.51 -34.66 19.54
C THR A 226 -19.78 -35.41 18.40
N GLY A 227 -18.85 -36.30 18.76
CA GLY A 227 -18.09 -37.11 17.80
C GLY A 227 -16.95 -36.39 17.10
N LEU A 228 -16.67 -35.14 17.47
CA LEU A 228 -15.55 -34.34 16.95
C LEU A 228 -14.46 -34.13 18.00
N SER A 229 -14.74 -33.36 19.03
CA SER A 229 -13.85 -33.10 20.17
C SER A 229 -14.64 -32.65 21.38
N THR A 230 -14.03 -32.65 22.56
CA THR A 230 -14.63 -32.02 23.74
C THR A 230 -14.63 -30.51 23.55
N ALA A 231 -15.74 -29.85 23.90
CA ALA A 231 -15.82 -28.41 23.80
C ALA A 231 -14.92 -27.74 24.84
N ILE A 232 -14.15 -26.74 24.36
CA ILE A 232 -13.21 -26.00 25.16
C ILE A 232 -13.95 -24.91 25.95
N SER A 233 -13.86 -25.00 27.29
CA SER A 233 -14.28 -23.91 28.17
C SER A 233 -13.11 -22.95 28.38
N MET A 234 -13.34 -21.66 28.15
CA MET A 234 -12.33 -20.60 28.29
C MET A 234 -12.80 -19.60 29.35
N THR A 235 -11.86 -19.00 30.07
CA THR A 235 -12.13 -17.83 30.94
C THR A 235 -12.13 -16.54 30.11
N VAL A 236 -12.76 -15.49 30.61
CA VAL A 236 -12.76 -14.18 29.94
C VAL A 236 -11.33 -13.65 29.85
N GLY A 237 -10.92 -13.23 28.65
CA GLY A 237 -9.57 -12.82 28.33
C GLY A 237 -8.63 -13.96 27.94
N GLU A 238 -8.98 -15.22 28.18
CA GLU A 238 -8.20 -16.37 27.72
C GLU A 238 -8.20 -16.46 26.20
N SER A 239 -7.05 -16.81 25.64
CA SER A 239 -6.86 -17.03 24.21
C SER A 239 -6.47 -18.48 23.91
N ARG A 240 -6.91 -18.95 22.73
CA ARG A 240 -6.52 -20.24 22.16
C ARG A 240 -6.17 -20.08 20.70
N MET A 241 -5.05 -20.65 20.31
CA MET A 241 -4.62 -20.66 18.91
C MET A 241 -4.94 -22.00 18.26
N PHE A 242 -5.56 -21.94 17.07
CA PHE A 242 -5.81 -23.08 16.19
C PHE A 242 -4.98 -22.88 14.93
N SER A 243 -4.01 -23.74 14.67
CA SER A 243 -3.21 -23.75 13.44
C SER A 243 -3.34 -25.11 12.77
N GLY A 244 -3.60 -25.10 11.46
CA GLY A 244 -3.86 -26.34 10.71
C GLY A 244 -5.15 -27.07 11.12
N ALA A 245 -5.90 -26.55 12.09
CA ALA A 245 -7.14 -27.15 12.54
C ALA A 245 -8.30 -26.80 11.59
N GLN A 246 -9.13 -27.79 11.29
CA GLN A 246 -10.32 -27.62 10.48
C GLN A 246 -11.48 -27.00 11.28
N TYR A 247 -11.52 -27.19 12.60
CA TYR A 247 -12.61 -26.74 13.47
C TYR A 247 -12.13 -26.46 14.90
N GLY A 248 -12.92 -25.64 15.60
CA GLY A 248 -12.83 -25.41 17.05
C GLY A 248 -14.20 -25.67 17.70
N CYS A 249 -14.21 -26.45 18.77
CA CYS A 249 -15.38 -26.65 19.62
C CYS A 249 -15.28 -25.77 20.85
N LEU A 250 -16.27 -24.90 21.09
CA LEU A 250 -16.27 -23.91 22.16
C LEU A 250 -17.53 -24.06 23.03
N ALA A 251 -17.35 -23.99 24.33
CA ALA A 251 -18.47 -24.08 25.31
C ALA A 251 -18.96 -22.69 25.73
N GLY A 252 -20.27 -22.52 25.79
CA GLY A 252 -20.88 -21.42 26.51
C GLY A 252 -20.90 -21.73 28.01
N THR A 253 -20.64 -20.70 28.83
CA THR A 253 -20.82 -20.84 30.29
C THR A 253 -22.30 -20.86 30.69
N ALA A 254 -22.59 -20.93 32.00
CA ALA A 254 -23.97 -20.81 32.50
C ALA A 254 -24.64 -19.48 32.11
N ALA A 255 -23.88 -18.42 31.83
CA ALA A 255 -24.37 -17.11 31.36
C ALA A 255 -24.21 -16.91 29.83
N GLY A 256 -23.73 -17.93 29.12
CA GLY A 256 -23.27 -17.79 27.75
C GLY A 256 -21.80 -17.30 27.67
N ALA A 257 -21.34 -17.16 26.45
CA ALA A 257 -19.98 -16.64 26.16
C ALA A 257 -19.97 -15.87 24.84
N GLU A 258 -19.07 -14.89 24.74
CA GLU A 258 -18.76 -14.23 23.47
C GLU A 258 -17.29 -14.44 23.13
N PHE A 259 -17.02 -14.63 21.86
CA PHE A 259 -15.71 -14.92 21.33
C PHE A 259 -15.36 -13.98 20.18
N GLN A 260 -14.08 -13.61 20.11
CA GLN A 260 -13.47 -12.96 18.97
C GLN A 260 -12.50 -13.94 18.31
N VAL A 261 -12.44 -13.94 16.99
CA VAL A 261 -11.47 -14.70 16.20
C VAL A 261 -10.64 -13.76 15.38
N THR A 262 -9.32 -13.80 15.57
CA THR A 262 -8.33 -13.19 14.68
C THR A 262 -7.86 -14.23 13.69
N LEU A 263 -8.19 -14.03 12.41
CA LEU A 263 -7.76 -14.87 11.29
C LEU A 263 -6.46 -14.28 10.74
N PHE A 264 -5.32 -14.81 11.13
CA PHE A 264 -4.00 -14.27 10.81
C PHE A 264 -3.30 -15.10 9.73
N ASN A 265 -2.72 -14.41 8.74
CA ASN A 265 -1.86 -15.03 7.71
C ASN A 265 -0.39 -14.84 8.08
N SER A 266 0.28 -15.92 8.49
CA SER A 266 1.67 -15.91 8.94
C SER A 266 2.71 -15.93 7.81
N SER A 267 2.29 -15.87 6.54
CA SER A 267 3.21 -15.79 5.40
C SER A 267 4.02 -14.49 5.48
N THR A 268 5.32 -14.58 5.28
CA THR A 268 6.21 -13.42 5.13
C THR A 268 6.25 -12.87 3.71
N ASP A 269 5.55 -13.51 2.79
CA ASP A 269 5.35 -13.02 1.43
C ASP A 269 4.18 -12.01 1.42
N GLN A 270 4.49 -10.74 1.20
CA GLN A 270 3.53 -9.63 1.17
C GLN A 270 2.45 -9.74 0.09
N VAL A 271 2.73 -10.45 -1.01
CA VAL A 271 1.75 -10.65 -2.09
C VAL A 271 0.89 -11.88 -1.85
N ASN A 272 1.24 -12.72 -0.87
CA ASN A 272 0.43 -13.85 -0.47
C ASN A 272 -0.91 -13.36 0.07
N SER A 273 -2.00 -13.80 -0.53
CA SER A 273 -3.35 -13.48 -0.10
C SER A 273 -4.15 -14.77 -0.04
N LEU A 274 -4.62 -15.11 1.15
CA LEU A 274 -5.33 -16.35 1.41
C LEU A 274 -6.80 -16.07 1.65
N ASN A 275 -7.65 -16.91 1.03
CA ASN A 275 -9.07 -16.92 1.27
C ASN A 275 -9.40 -18.01 2.29
N VAL A 276 -10.11 -17.66 3.34
CA VAL A 276 -10.61 -18.58 4.35
C VAL A 276 -12.09 -18.37 4.57
N SER A 277 -12.82 -19.47 4.65
CA SER A 277 -14.25 -19.48 4.99
C SER A 277 -14.42 -19.91 6.43
N VAL A 278 -15.25 -19.20 7.17
CA VAL A 278 -15.65 -19.56 8.53
C VAL A 278 -17.13 -19.87 8.53
N THR A 279 -17.49 -21.04 9.05
CA THR A 279 -18.89 -21.44 9.27
C THR A 279 -19.04 -21.85 10.72
N GLY A 280 -20.07 -21.34 11.39
CA GLY A 280 -20.37 -21.70 12.76
C GLY A 280 -21.70 -22.41 12.87
N ASN A 281 -21.78 -23.44 13.75
CA ASN A 281 -22.98 -24.17 14.10
C ASN A 281 -23.19 -24.04 15.60
N GLY A 282 -24.42 -23.70 16.04
CA GLY A 282 -24.75 -23.41 17.43
C GLY A 282 -24.32 -22.01 17.89
N LEU A 283 -24.11 -21.07 16.94
CA LEU A 283 -23.76 -19.70 17.27
C LEU A 283 -24.99 -18.93 17.81
N ALA A 284 -24.75 -18.08 18.80
CA ALA A 284 -25.67 -17.05 19.23
C ALA A 284 -25.27 -15.70 18.61
N ALA A 285 -26.25 -14.88 18.30
CA ALA A 285 -25.99 -13.52 17.84
C ALA A 285 -25.29 -12.70 18.91
N VAL A 286 -24.31 -11.91 18.52
CA VAL A 286 -23.66 -10.91 19.38
C VAL A 286 -24.15 -9.52 18.97
N PRO A 287 -24.26 -8.57 19.92
CA PRO A 287 -24.56 -7.19 19.57
C PRO A 287 -23.54 -6.67 18.56
N ALA A 288 -23.99 -5.98 17.52
CA ALA A 288 -23.06 -5.28 16.64
C ALA A 288 -22.22 -4.31 17.45
N LEU A 289 -20.90 -4.35 17.30
CA LEU A 289 -20.01 -3.37 17.97
C LEU A 289 -20.26 -1.96 17.40
N PHE A 290 -20.92 -1.86 16.25
CA PHE A 290 -21.10 -0.63 15.50
C PHE A 290 -22.45 -0.60 14.80
N ASN A 291 -23.20 0.49 14.97
CA ASN A 291 -24.20 0.91 14.00
C ASN A 291 -23.45 1.59 12.86
N VAL A 292 -23.27 0.92 11.73
CA VAL A 292 -22.88 1.58 10.49
C VAL A 292 -24.07 2.39 10.01
N GLN A 293 -24.24 3.57 10.57
CA GLN A 293 -25.12 4.58 9.97
C GLN A 293 -24.33 5.18 8.81
N SER A 294 -24.61 4.69 7.61
CA SER A 294 -24.05 5.18 6.35
C SER A 294 -24.52 6.60 6.11
N SER A 295 -23.70 7.58 6.51
CA SER A 295 -23.79 8.94 6.03
C SER A 295 -22.41 9.39 5.51
N GLY A 296 -21.92 8.68 4.53
CA GLY A 296 -20.80 8.98 3.65
C GLY A 296 -21.06 8.31 2.31
N PRO A 297 -20.35 8.66 1.23
CA PRO A 297 -20.58 8.07 -0.07
C PRO A 297 -20.58 6.55 0.06
N THR A 298 -21.68 5.96 -0.38
CA THR A 298 -21.99 4.53 -0.33
C THR A 298 -20.89 3.77 -1.07
N PHE A 299 -19.92 3.24 -0.34
CA PHE A 299 -19.19 2.09 -0.85
C PHE A 299 -20.18 0.94 -0.82
N LEU A 300 -20.70 0.62 -2.00
CA LEU A 300 -21.52 -0.53 -2.23
C LEU A 300 -20.83 -1.74 -1.61
N GLN A 301 -21.46 -2.26 -0.56
CA GLN A 301 -21.15 -3.56 -0.01
C GLN A 301 -21.42 -4.57 -1.12
N SER A 302 -20.43 -4.88 -1.93
CA SER A 302 -20.46 -6.05 -2.79
C SER A 302 -20.45 -7.25 -1.86
N ALA A 303 -21.65 -7.72 -1.53
CA ALA A 303 -21.82 -9.10 -1.12
C ALA A 303 -21.22 -9.96 -2.23
N VAL A 304 -20.43 -10.97 -1.81
CA VAL A 304 -19.80 -12.01 -2.62
C VAL A 304 -18.44 -11.66 -3.21
N GLY A 305 -17.40 -12.20 -2.61
CA GLY A 305 -16.13 -12.76 -3.09
C GLY A 305 -15.61 -12.38 -4.48
N GLY A 306 -15.52 -11.09 -4.80
CA GLY A 306 -14.59 -10.63 -5.82
C GLY A 306 -13.29 -10.18 -5.17
N PRO A 307 -12.14 -10.22 -5.84
CA PRO A 307 -10.93 -9.60 -5.33
C PRO A 307 -11.27 -8.17 -4.96
N LEU A 308 -10.97 -7.78 -3.72
CA LEU A 308 -11.08 -6.38 -3.31
C LEU A 308 -10.29 -5.59 -4.34
N ALA A 309 -10.97 -4.69 -5.05
CA ALA A 309 -10.29 -3.78 -5.95
C ALA A 309 -9.23 -3.07 -5.09
N SER A 310 -7.97 -3.19 -5.48
CA SER A 310 -6.91 -2.37 -4.91
C SER A 310 -7.39 -0.92 -5.05
N SER A 311 -7.46 -0.20 -3.94
CA SER A 311 -7.73 1.23 -3.99
C SER A 311 -6.76 1.83 -5.00
N THR A 312 -7.24 2.65 -5.92
CA THR A 312 -6.35 3.39 -6.82
C THR A 312 -5.39 4.18 -5.93
N PRO A 313 -4.06 4.03 -6.08
CA PRO A 313 -3.11 4.77 -5.26
C PRO A 313 -3.42 6.26 -5.32
N LYS A 314 -3.40 6.95 -4.19
CA LYS A 314 -3.50 8.40 -4.18
C LYS A 314 -2.25 8.96 -4.87
N PRO A 315 -2.30 10.11 -5.56
CA PRO A 315 -1.15 10.60 -6.31
C PRO A 315 0.13 10.87 -5.50
N ASP A 316 0.04 11.17 -4.20
CA ASP A 316 1.18 11.22 -3.30
C ASP A 316 1.81 9.82 -3.12
N GLU A 317 1.00 8.78 -2.89
CA GLU A 317 1.45 7.39 -2.85
C GLU A 317 2.12 6.99 -4.18
N SER A 318 1.56 7.40 -5.33
CA SER A 318 2.14 7.08 -6.63
C SER A 318 3.48 7.77 -6.87
N PHE A 319 3.66 8.99 -6.37
CA PHE A 319 4.94 9.73 -6.47
C PHE A 319 6.03 9.05 -5.65
N HIS A 320 5.81 8.81 -4.36
CA HIS A 320 6.80 8.18 -3.48
C HIS A 320 7.12 6.75 -3.94
N THR A 321 6.11 5.96 -4.31
CA THR A 321 6.33 4.61 -4.86
C THR A 321 7.19 4.64 -6.11
N ALA A 322 6.96 5.59 -7.02
CA ALA A 322 7.76 5.73 -8.23
C ALA A 322 9.19 6.17 -7.89
N LEU A 323 9.34 7.16 -7.01
CA LEU A 323 10.63 7.67 -6.56
C LEU A 323 11.50 6.54 -5.96
N LEU A 324 10.96 5.78 -5.02
CA LEU A 324 11.67 4.72 -4.31
C LEU A 324 11.96 3.50 -5.21
N ARG A 325 11.01 3.10 -6.05
CA ARG A 325 11.20 2.02 -7.02
C ARG A 325 12.32 2.36 -8.01
N ASP A 326 12.25 3.55 -8.60
CA ASP A 326 13.19 4.00 -9.61
C ASP A 326 14.58 4.26 -8.99
N ALA A 327 14.61 4.76 -7.73
CA ALA A 327 15.81 4.84 -6.92
C ALA A 327 16.45 3.46 -6.71
N LYS A 328 15.69 2.50 -6.19
CA LYS A 328 16.17 1.14 -5.94
C LYS A 328 16.69 0.47 -7.22
N ALA A 329 16.01 0.66 -8.34
CA ALA A 329 16.44 0.13 -9.64
C ALA A 329 17.74 0.79 -10.14
N TYR A 330 17.85 2.10 -10.02
CA TYR A 330 19.02 2.85 -10.47
C TYR A 330 20.26 2.58 -9.60
N PHE A 331 20.10 2.60 -8.27
CA PHE A 331 21.22 2.49 -7.33
C PHE A 331 21.70 1.07 -7.07
N ARG A 332 20.97 0.09 -7.57
CA ARG A 332 21.30 -1.32 -7.38
C ARG A 332 22.72 -1.64 -7.84
N GLY A 333 23.58 -2.02 -6.91
CA GLY A 333 24.96 -2.37 -7.17
C GLY A 333 25.92 -1.18 -7.35
N ARG A 334 25.46 0.07 -7.26
CA ARG A 334 26.29 1.26 -7.45
C ARG A 334 26.91 1.81 -6.16
N GLY A 335 26.53 1.32 -4.98
CA GLY A 335 27.05 1.84 -3.71
C GLY A 335 28.58 1.73 -3.58
N ALA A 336 29.18 0.62 -4.02
CA ALA A 336 30.65 0.45 -4.00
C ALA A 336 31.37 1.46 -4.92
N ALA A 337 30.85 1.71 -6.12
CA ALA A 337 31.38 2.69 -7.05
C ALA A 337 31.25 4.11 -6.48
N ALA A 338 30.11 4.45 -5.86
CA ALA A 338 29.91 5.74 -5.19
C ALA A 338 30.93 5.97 -4.05
N ARG A 339 31.15 4.97 -3.20
CA ARG A 339 32.17 5.01 -2.12
C ARG A 339 33.58 5.23 -2.67
N THR A 340 33.93 4.51 -3.73
CA THR A 340 35.23 4.65 -4.39
C THR A 340 35.43 6.06 -4.97
N ALA A 341 34.41 6.57 -5.66
CA ALA A 341 34.47 7.92 -6.24
C ALA A 341 34.56 9.01 -5.16
N LEU A 342 33.81 8.86 -4.05
CA LEU A 342 33.88 9.77 -2.91
C LEU A 342 35.28 9.73 -2.26
N ALA A 343 35.82 8.55 -1.97
CA ALA A 343 37.14 8.39 -1.39
C ALA A 343 38.26 8.98 -2.25
N ALA A 344 38.16 8.84 -3.57
CA ALA A 344 39.12 9.44 -4.53
C ALA A 344 39.09 10.96 -4.50
N ARG A 345 37.95 11.58 -4.24
CA ARG A 345 37.76 13.04 -4.19
C ARG A 345 38.18 13.67 -2.86
N THR A 346 37.85 13.01 -1.75
CA THR A 346 37.93 13.55 -0.39
C THR A 346 39.07 12.97 0.42
N GLY A 347 39.65 11.84 0.02
CA GLY A 347 40.58 11.06 0.83
C GLY A 347 39.92 10.41 2.03
N ILE A 348 38.58 10.51 2.19
CA ILE A 348 37.81 10.04 3.32
C ILE A 348 36.73 9.03 2.85
N SER A 349 36.78 7.84 3.39
CA SER A 349 35.80 6.79 3.07
C SER A 349 34.58 6.77 4.02
N ARG A 350 34.62 7.50 5.14
CA ARG A 350 33.58 7.49 6.18
C ARG A 350 33.56 8.83 6.92
N SER A 351 32.92 9.83 6.35
CA SER A 351 32.66 11.09 7.06
C SER A 351 31.19 11.11 7.52
N VAL A 352 30.95 11.58 8.73
CA VAL A 352 29.59 11.85 9.26
C VAL A 352 29.52 13.29 9.75
N ILE A 353 28.34 13.91 9.64
CA ILE A 353 28.13 15.28 10.12
C ILE A 353 28.54 15.40 11.59
N GLY A 354 29.40 16.35 11.89
CA GLY A 354 29.92 16.60 13.23
C GLY A 354 31.29 16.01 13.53
N THR A 355 31.91 15.26 12.62
CA THR A 355 33.32 14.88 12.70
C THR A 355 34.17 15.74 11.76
N PRO A 356 35.37 16.18 12.16
CA PRO A 356 36.28 16.87 11.23
C PRO A 356 36.60 15.97 10.03
N GLY A 357 36.24 16.40 8.85
CA GLY A 357 36.44 15.66 7.61
C GLY A 357 37.31 16.49 6.61
N GLY A 358 37.84 15.83 5.58
CA GLY A 358 38.59 16.48 4.53
C GLY A 358 37.71 17.31 3.60
N VAL A 359 38.35 18.23 2.87
CA VAL A 359 37.67 19.22 2.04
C VAL A 359 37.29 18.61 0.70
N SER A 360 35.98 18.41 0.47
CA SER A 360 35.43 18.35 -0.88
C SER A 360 34.85 19.72 -1.25
N PRO A 361 34.91 20.17 -2.51
CA PRO A 361 34.20 21.38 -2.90
C PRO A 361 32.69 21.12 -2.84
N ALA A 362 32.09 21.43 -1.70
CA ALA A 362 30.64 21.36 -1.51
C ALA A 362 29.94 22.27 -2.52
N VAL A 363 28.82 21.81 -3.09
CA VAL A 363 27.95 22.66 -3.94
C VAL A 363 27.41 23.84 -3.10
N ILE A 364 27.18 23.62 -1.81
CA ILE A 364 26.85 24.64 -0.82
C ILE A 364 27.96 24.62 0.24
N PRO A 365 28.92 25.56 0.21
CA PRO A 365 30.07 25.56 1.11
C PRO A 365 29.65 25.85 2.57
N ALA A 366 30.42 25.35 3.53
CA ALA A 366 30.23 25.63 4.96
C ALA A 366 30.21 27.13 5.30
N THR A 367 30.83 27.94 4.45
CA THR A 367 30.94 29.42 4.58
C THR A 367 29.77 30.17 3.96
N ALA A 368 28.77 29.47 3.39
CA ALA A 368 27.59 30.10 2.79
C ALA A 368 26.88 31.03 3.77
N LYS A 369 26.40 32.17 3.28
CA LYS A 369 25.76 33.24 4.06
C LYS A 369 24.36 33.52 3.55
N VAL A 370 23.52 34.05 4.42
CA VAL A 370 22.19 34.56 4.04
C VAL A 370 22.33 35.54 2.86
N GLY A 371 21.59 35.30 1.80
CA GLY A 371 21.60 36.06 0.55
C GLY A 371 22.36 35.39 -0.57
N ASP A 372 23.30 34.48 -0.30
CA ASP A 372 24.02 33.76 -1.33
C ASP A 372 23.04 32.95 -2.20
N VAL A 373 23.38 32.83 -3.50
CA VAL A 373 22.54 32.13 -4.47
C VAL A 373 23.32 30.97 -5.09
N PHE A 374 22.71 29.79 -5.10
CA PHE A 374 23.26 28.58 -5.68
C PHE A 374 22.33 28.05 -6.76
N THR A 375 22.84 27.23 -7.66
CA THR A 375 22.07 26.52 -8.67
C THR A 375 22.01 25.03 -8.30
N LEU A 376 20.82 24.52 -8.02
CA LEU A 376 20.58 23.14 -7.63
C LEU A 376 19.56 22.46 -8.54
N ASN A 377 19.69 21.15 -8.70
CA ASN A 377 18.63 20.33 -9.31
C ASN A 377 17.49 20.15 -8.29
N LEU A 378 16.37 20.81 -8.52
CA LEU A 378 15.17 20.72 -7.67
C LEU A 378 14.12 19.72 -8.21
N GLY A 379 14.35 19.12 -9.38
CA GLY A 379 13.42 18.15 -9.95
C GLY A 379 13.39 16.85 -9.15
N ALA A 380 12.27 16.13 -9.21
CA ALA A 380 12.12 14.80 -8.62
C ALA A 380 12.84 13.71 -9.43
N ASN A 381 13.27 14.01 -10.66
CA ASN A 381 13.96 13.05 -11.54
C ASN A 381 15.27 12.56 -10.92
N PHE A 382 15.65 11.34 -11.31
CA PHE A 382 16.89 10.74 -10.84
C PHE A 382 18.12 11.37 -11.49
N CYS A 383 19.13 10.59 -11.73
CA CYS A 383 20.44 10.99 -12.16
C CYS A 383 20.50 11.58 -13.58
N THR A 384 19.41 11.54 -14.34
CA THR A 384 19.32 12.12 -15.69
C THR A 384 18.40 13.33 -15.72
N SER A 385 18.56 14.21 -16.70
CA SER A 385 17.67 15.36 -16.95
C SER A 385 17.47 16.28 -15.73
N PRO A 386 18.54 16.90 -15.18
CA PRO A 386 18.42 17.77 -14.02
C PRO A 386 17.56 19.00 -14.31
N THR A 387 16.68 19.36 -13.38
CA THR A 387 15.89 20.59 -13.39
C THR A 387 16.57 21.64 -12.51
N ASN A 388 17.57 22.29 -13.07
CA ASN A 388 18.38 23.27 -12.34
C ASN A 388 17.63 24.57 -12.13
N LYS A 389 17.53 25.01 -10.88
CA LYS A 389 16.89 26.27 -10.46
C LYS A 389 17.79 27.03 -9.48
N ALA A 390 17.63 28.34 -9.42
CA ALA A 390 18.33 29.18 -8.45
C ALA A 390 17.65 29.11 -7.09
N VAL A 391 18.43 28.88 -6.05
CA VAL A 391 18.01 28.89 -4.66
C VAL A 391 18.80 29.91 -3.86
N ARG A 392 18.14 30.62 -2.95
CA ARG A 392 18.75 31.63 -2.09
C ARG A 392 18.87 31.10 -0.67
N VAL A 393 20.02 31.29 -0.03
CA VAL A 393 20.18 31.02 1.39
C VAL A 393 19.36 32.03 2.19
N THR A 394 18.44 31.53 3.00
CA THR A 394 17.50 32.33 3.81
C THR A 394 17.81 32.28 5.30
N ALA A 395 18.44 31.19 5.77
CA ALA A 395 18.95 31.08 7.13
C ALA A 395 20.14 30.10 7.17
N VAL A 396 21.02 30.29 8.14
CA VAL A 396 22.18 29.42 8.40
C VAL A 396 22.21 29.06 9.87
N GLY A 397 22.08 27.77 10.15
CA GLY A 397 22.24 27.18 11.46
C GLY A 397 23.60 26.53 11.69
N THR A 398 23.77 25.86 12.82
CA THR A 398 24.99 25.08 13.12
C THR A 398 25.03 23.75 12.35
N ARG A 399 23.88 23.11 12.15
CA ARG A 399 23.71 21.83 11.45
C ARG A 399 22.85 21.93 10.21
N SER A 400 22.35 23.12 9.88
CA SER A 400 21.45 23.34 8.75
C SER A 400 21.85 24.52 7.90
N ILE A 401 21.48 24.46 6.62
CA ILE A 401 21.39 25.61 5.72
C ILE A 401 19.98 25.58 5.13
N VAL A 402 19.19 26.62 5.39
CA VAL A 402 17.84 26.75 4.84
C VAL A 402 17.89 27.59 3.57
N LEU A 403 17.32 27.06 2.49
CA LEU A 403 17.27 27.70 1.19
C LEU A 403 15.82 27.83 0.70
N ALA A 404 15.58 28.85 -0.10
CA ALA A 404 14.32 29.04 -0.79
C ALA A 404 14.54 29.14 -2.30
N ASP A 405 13.75 28.42 -3.08
CA ASP A 405 13.68 28.58 -4.53
C ASP A 405 13.27 30.01 -4.86
N THR A 406 14.02 30.65 -5.75
CA THR A 406 13.76 32.04 -6.16
C THR A 406 12.44 32.22 -6.92
N LEU A 407 11.83 31.12 -7.35
CA LEU A 407 10.55 31.05 -8.04
C LEU A 407 9.39 30.60 -7.13
N ASN A 408 9.59 30.56 -5.81
CA ASN A 408 8.51 30.23 -4.87
C ASN A 408 7.35 31.25 -5.00
N PRO A 409 6.11 30.82 -4.75
CA PRO A 409 4.95 31.71 -4.74
C PRO A 409 5.14 32.91 -3.78
N ALA A 410 4.54 34.04 -4.15
CA ALA A 410 4.57 35.22 -3.30
C ALA A 410 3.78 35.03 -2.00
N ASN A 411 4.06 35.85 -0.98
CA ASN A 411 3.42 35.79 0.34
C ASN A 411 3.64 34.47 1.08
N GLY A 412 4.77 33.81 0.81
CA GLY A 412 5.21 32.62 1.53
C GLY A 412 5.86 32.95 2.89
N PHE A 413 6.83 32.13 3.28
CA PHE A 413 7.56 32.30 4.55
C PHE A 413 8.42 33.57 4.56
N SER A 414 8.48 34.20 5.72
CA SER A 414 9.37 35.33 6.02
C SER A 414 10.77 34.84 6.40
N SER A 415 11.76 35.76 6.44
CA SER A 415 13.11 35.45 6.94
C SER A 415 13.09 34.94 8.39
N ALA A 416 12.16 35.41 9.22
CA ALA A 416 12.00 34.94 10.59
C ALA A 416 11.51 33.50 10.65
N ASP A 417 10.63 33.08 9.74
CA ASP A 417 10.15 31.71 9.64
C ASP A 417 11.29 30.75 9.26
N TYR A 418 12.07 31.09 8.23
CA TYR A 418 13.23 30.30 7.83
C TYR A 418 14.26 30.18 8.96
N GLN A 419 14.54 31.28 9.69
CA GLN A 419 15.44 31.24 10.84
C GLN A 419 14.89 30.34 11.95
N ARG A 420 13.59 30.34 12.18
CA ARG A 420 12.94 29.48 13.16
C ARG A 420 13.11 27.99 12.75
N PHE A 421 12.94 27.66 11.47
CA PHE A 421 13.15 26.28 10.99
C PHE A 421 14.61 25.83 11.17
N ALA A 422 15.57 26.69 10.83
CA ALA A 422 16.98 26.38 11.06
C ALA A 422 17.25 26.12 12.56
N THR A 423 16.74 26.96 13.44
CA THR A 423 16.86 26.78 14.89
C THR A 423 16.19 25.49 15.38
N ARG A 424 14.96 25.23 14.93
CA ARG A 424 14.25 24.00 15.31
C ARG A 424 14.97 22.74 14.82
N PHE A 425 15.48 22.77 13.60
CA PHE A 425 16.31 21.67 13.11
C PHE A 425 17.52 21.44 14.01
N ASP A 426 18.31 22.46 14.27
CA ASP A 426 19.55 22.35 15.03
C ASP A 426 19.36 21.92 16.49
N THR A 427 18.27 22.40 17.14
CA THR A 427 18.06 22.22 18.59
C THR A 427 17.05 21.12 18.92
N LEU A 428 16.25 20.68 17.98
CA LEU A 428 15.18 19.71 18.21
C LEU A 428 15.31 18.49 17.27
N VAL A 429 15.14 18.67 15.94
CA VAL A 429 15.07 17.54 14.99
C VAL A 429 16.43 16.82 14.92
N TYR A 430 17.52 17.56 14.66
CA TYR A 430 18.84 16.96 14.49
C TYR A 430 19.29 16.14 15.73
N PRO A 431 19.28 16.68 16.95
CA PRO A 431 19.68 15.90 18.12
C PRO A 431 18.74 14.74 18.44
N LEU A 432 17.45 14.84 18.11
CA LEU A 432 16.47 13.79 18.29
C LEU A 432 16.76 12.61 17.36
N ASP A 433 16.78 12.87 16.05
CA ASP A 433 16.92 11.83 15.03
C ASP A 433 18.32 11.20 15.04
N VAL A 434 19.37 12.02 15.21
CA VAL A 434 20.73 11.49 15.38
C VAL A 434 20.85 10.67 16.67
N GLY A 435 20.16 11.06 17.73
CA GLY A 435 20.08 10.29 18.97
C GLY A 435 19.44 8.93 18.78
N ALA A 436 18.35 8.88 18.02
CA ALA A 436 17.59 7.66 17.76
C ALA A 436 18.23 6.81 16.63
N PHE A 437 18.58 7.38 15.50
CA PHE A 437 18.93 6.67 14.28
C PHE A 437 20.44 6.71 13.94
N GLY A 438 21.16 7.67 14.45
CA GLY A 438 22.60 7.87 14.18
C GLY A 438 22.86 9.04 13.26
N ALA A 439 24.10 9.55 13.24
CA ALA A 439 24.46 10.66 12.38
C ALA A 439 24.47 10.25 10.89
N PRO A 440 23.97 11.10 9.98
CA PRO A 440 24.11 10.89 8.55
C PRO A 440 25.58 11.00 8.11
N SER A 441 25.86 10.66 6.83
CA SER A 441 27.13 11.00 6.19
C SER A 441 27.31 12.51 6.08
N ASP A 442 28.51 12.92 5.68
CA ASP A 442 28.87 14.30 5.32
C ASP A 442 29.71 14.21 4.04
N ILE A 443 29.03 13.97 2.91
CA ILE A 443 29.70 13.63 1.65
C ILE A 443 30.34 14.83 1.00
N ASP A 444 29.85 16.04 1.30
CA ASP A 444 30.39 17.31 0.76
C ASP A 444 31.30 18.05 1.77
N GLY A 445 31.39 17.55 3.02
CA GLY A 445 32.29 18.08 4.05
C GLY A 445 31.90 19.46 4.58
N ASN A 446 30.64 19.88 4.41
CA ASN A 446 30.17 21.19 4.88
C ASN A 446 29.61 21.15 6.32
N GLY A 447 29.40 19.96 6.89
CA GLY A 447 28.91 19.73 8.25
C GLY A 447 27.44 20.06 8.46
N LYS A 448 26.66 20.22 7.40
CA LYS A 448 25.27 20.71 7.44
C LYS A 448 24.34 19.94 6.51
N VAL A 449 23.06 19.97 6.85
CA VAL A 449 21.95 19.49 6.00
C VAL A 449 21.30 20.69 5.32
N ALA A 450 21.09 20.60 4.00
CA ALA A 450 20.36 21.61 3.25
C ALA A 450 18.87 21.34 3.30
N ILE A 451 18.08 22.30 3.80
CA ILE A 451 16.61 22.27 3.86
C ILE A 451 16.10 23.24 2.81
N ILE A 452 15.48 22.73 1.75
CA ILE A 452 15.18 23.50 0.53
C ILE A 452 13.67 23.63 0.35
N PHE A 453 13.12 24.82 0.63
CA PHE A 453 11.73 25.14 0.34
C PHE A 453 11.58 25.50 -1.14
N THR A 454 10.81 24.70 -1.88
CA THR A 454 10.72 24.86 -3.34
C THR A 454 9.33 24.57 -3.88
N ARG A 455 8.89 25.42 -4.84
CA ARG A 455 7.69 25.17 -5.62
C ARG A 455 7.71 23.85 -6.41
N ALA A 456 8.88 23.27 -6.61
CA ALA A 456 8.98 21.96 -7.27
C ALA A 456 8.26 20.86 -6.47
N VAL A 457 8.17 20.99 -5.14
CA VAL A 457 7.34 20.10 -4.29
C VAL A 457 5.84 20.36 -4.53
N ASN A 458 5.43 21.63 -4.63
CA ASN A 458 4.05 21.98 -4.95
C ASN A 458 3.61 21.42 -6.32
N GLU A 459 4.52 21.43 -7.30
CA GLU A 459 4.30 20.92 -8.67
C GLU A 459 4.01 19.40 -8.71
N LEU A 460 4.39 18.64 -7.66
CA LEU A 460 4.11 17.21 -7.53
C LEU A 460 2.65 16.91 -7.20
N THR A 461 1.96 17.86 -6.59
CA THR A 461 0.53 17.71 -6.24
C THR A 461 -0.34 18.04 -7.46
N PRO A 462 -1.16 17.12 -7.97
CA PRO A 462 -2.06 17.39 -9.10
C PRO A 462 -3.01 18.56 -8.83
N ALA A 463 -3.48 19.17 -9.91
CA ALA A 463 -4.39 20.31 -9.81
C ALA A 463 -5.69 19.94 -9.07
N ASN A 464 -6.13 20.84 -8.18
CA ASN A 464 -7.35 20.72 -7.38
C ASN A 464 -7.37 19.42 -6.52
N SER A 465 -6.22 19.00 -6.03
CA SER A 465 -6.08 17.79 -5.21
C SER A 465 -6.57 18.04 -3.77
N SER A 466 -7.18 17.02 -3.18
CA SER A 466 -7.55 17.04 -1.74
C SER A 466 -6.41 16.57 -0.82
N PHE A 467 -5.27 16.19 -1.38
CA PHE A 467 -4.05 15.81 -0.65
C PHE A 467 -2.85 16.54 -1.29
N PHE A 468 -1.71 16.48 -0.68
CA PHE A 468 -0.50 17.20 -1.09
C PHE A 468 0.76 16.41 -0.73
N VAL A 469 1.86 16.69 -1.44
CA VAL A 469 3.19 16.23 -1.06
C VAL A 469 3.81 17.29 -0.13
N GLY A 470 4.16 16.91 1.10
CA GLY A 470 4.71 17.82 2.11
C GLY A 470 6.22 18.05 1.96
N GLY A 471 6.92 17.06 1.46
CA GLY A 471 8.35 17.07 1.23
C GLY A 471 8.82 15.78 0.58
N PHE A 472 10.09 15.68 0.29
CA PHE A 472 10.74 14.44 -0.06
C PHE A 472 12.26 14.51 0.15
N PHE A 473 12.85 13.36 0.44
CA PHE A 473 14.29 13.12 0.32
C PHE A 473 14.57 12.42 -1.02
N ASN A 474 15.62 12.84 -1.75
CA ASN A 474 16.02 12.15 -2.96
C ASN A 474 17.42 11.54 -2.79
N PRO A 475 17.53 10.20 -2.73
CA PRO A 475 18.83 9.55 -2.48
C PRO A 475 19.85 9.77 -3.60
N ARG A 476 19.46 10.25 -4.80
CA ARG A 476 20.38 10.63 -5.88
C ARG A 476 21.43 11.65 -5.40
N ASP A 477 21.05 12.56 -4.48
CA ASP A 477 21.92 13.63 -4.03
C ASP A 477 23.09 13.13 -3.16
N LEU A 478 23.01 11.89 -2.70
CA LEU A 478 24.12 11.19 -2.05
C LEU A 478 25.11 10.53 -3.02
N TYR A 479 24.81 10.50 -4.32
CA TYR A 479 25.71 9.89 -5.31
C TYR A 479 26.56 10.97 -6.01
N PRO A 480 27.80 10.63 -6.39
CA PRO A 480 28.67 11.59 -7.10
C PRO A 480 28.13 11.85 -8.51
N LYS A 481 28.22 13.12 -8.98
CA LYS A 481 27.91 13.49 -10.37
C LYS A 481 28.73 12.69 -11.37
N LYS A 482 30.00 12.45 -11.00
CA LYS A 482 30.94 11.62 -11.75
C LYS A 482 31.27 10.40 -10.94
N GLY A 483 30.81 9.25 -11.40
CA GLY A 483 31.12 7.95 -10.83
C GLY A 483 32.49 7.41 -11.20
N ALA A 484 32.79 6.19 -10.79
CA ALA A 484 34.02 5.51 -11.17
C ALA A 484 34.07 5.17 -12.67
N THR A 485 32.90 4.94 -13.27
CA THR A 485 32.67 4.75 -14.71
C THR A 485 31.55 5.63 -15.19
N ALA A 486 31.44 5.88 -16.50
CA ALA A 486 30.31 6.63 -17.06
C ALA A 486 28.92 6.00 -16.75
N ALA A 487 28.88 4.69 -16.51
CA ALA A 487 27.64 4.01 -16.10
C ALA A 487 27.22 4.34 -14.66
N ASP A 488 28.17 4.82 -13.85
CA ASP A 488 27.94 5.20 -12.45
C ASP A 488 27.69 6.71 -12.29
N ASP A 489 27.75 7.49 -13.38
CA ASP A 489 27.52 8.93 -13.36
C ASP A 489 26.07 9.24 -12.92
N CYS A 490 25.91 10.22 -12.04
CA CYS A 490 24.63 10.76 -11.59
C CYS A 490 24.59 12.27 -11.85
N ALA A 491 24.46 12.67 -13.11
CA ALA A 491 24.50 14.08 -13.53
C ALA A 491 23.45 14.95 -12.82
N GLY A 492 22.34 14.35 -12.38
CA GLY A 492 21.28 15.03 -11.64
C GLY A 492 21.52 15.20 -10.14
N SER A 493 22.59 14.60 -9.56
CA SER A 493 22.92 14.73 -8.14
C SER A 493 23.30 16.16 -7.78
N ASN A 494 22.97 16.59 -6.57
CA ASN A 494 23.50 17.82 -5.97
C ASN A 494 24.73 17.57 -5.09
N GLU A 495 25.11 16.32 -4.86
CA GLU A 495 26.30 15.90 -4.11
C GLU A 495 26.34 16.47 -2.68
N GLY A 496 25.27 16.25 -1.89
CA GLY A 496 25.18 16.71 -0.51
C GLY A 496 23.95 16.19 0.21
N GLU A 497 23.90 16.40 1.50
CA GLU A 497 22.82 16.02 2.38
C GLU A 497 21.66 17.02 2.27
N MET A 498 20.56 16.66 1.56
CA MET A 498 19.47 17.59 1.23
C MET A 498 18.09 16.98 1.45
N VAL A 499 17.15 17.83 1.90
CA VAL A 499 15.72 17.54 1.95
C VAL A 499 14.92 18.66 1.29
N TYR A 500 13.85 18.31 0.59
CA TYR A 500 13.03 19.21 -0.21
C TYR A 500 11.66 19.39 0.45
N MET A 501 11.26 20.65 0.66
CA MET A 501 10.10 21.01 1.46
C MET A 501 9.06 21.76 0.65
N LEU A 502 7.79 21.53 0.93
CA LEU A 502 6.68 22.29 0.38
C LEU A 502 6.83 23.80 0.70
N ALA A 503 6.68 24.63 -0.32
CA ALA A 503 6.63 26.06 -0.14
C ALA A 503 5.17 26.52 0.06
N PRO A 504 4.88 27.52 0.94
CA PRO A 504 3.52 28.11 1.00
C PRO A 504 3.12 28.72 -0.34
N ASP A 505 1.86 28.48 -0.73
CA ASP A 505 1.20 29.08 -1.90
C ASP A 505 -0.21 29.53 -1.54
N PRO A 506 -0.36 30.63 -0.78
CA PRO A 506 -1.67 31.08 -0.33
C PRO A 506 -2.66 31.41 -1.44
N ALA A 507 -2.13 31.78 -2.62
CA ALA A 507 -2.94 32.11 -3.80
C ALA A 507 -3.27 30.92 -4.69
N GLY A 508 -2.68 29.74 -4.44
CA GLY A 508 -2.88 28.54 -5.27
C GLY A 508 -2.33 28.68 -6.70
N VAL A 509 -1.23 29.42 -6.86
CA VAL A 509 -0.60 29.69 -8.18
C VAL A 509 -0.12 28.40 -8.83
N VAL A 510 0.32 27.45 -8.01
CA VAL A 510 0.79 26.14 -8.49
C VAL A 510 -0.35 25.14 -8.47
N ASN A 511 -0.73 24.65 -9.65
CA ASN A 511 -1.75 23.62 -9.84
C ASN A 511 -3.10 23.91 -9.17
N ASN A 512 -3.43 25.20 -8.92
CA ASN A 512 -4.66 25.62 -8.23
C ASN A 512 -4.84 24.98 -6.84
N ASN A 513 -3.73 24.71 -6.13
CA ASN A 513 -3.70 24.14 -4.79
C ASN A 513 -3.26 25.20 -3.77
N ALA A 514 -4.21 25.88 -3.13
CA ALA A 514 -3.89 26.89 -2.12
C ALA A 514 -3.32 26.25 -0.84
N GLN A 515 -2.10 26.67 -0.45
CA GLN A 515 -1.40 26.21 0.75
C GLN A 515 -1.01 27.41 1.60
N THR A 516 -1.81 27.70 2.64
CA THR A 516 -1.54 28.86 3.50
C THR A 516 -0.25 28.71 4.28
N THR A 517 0.40 29.84 4.59
CA THR A 517 1.65 29.84 5.38
C THR A 517 1.46 29.14 6.73
N GLY A 518 0.36 29.39 7.44
CA GLY A 518 0.08 28.76 8.73
C GLY A 518 -0.15 27.25 8.63
N PHE A 519 -0.77 26.78 7.54
CA PHE A 519 -0.94 25.36 7.30
C PHE A 519 0.41 24.69 7.03
N VAL A 520 1.22 25.21 6.12
CA VAL A 520 2.54 24.64 5.80
C VAL A 520 3.46 24.70 7.03
N ASP A 521 3.44 25.81 7.79
CA ASP A 521 4.21 25.94 9.03
C ASP A 521 3.88 24.83 10.04
N SER A 522 2.60 24.49 10.21
CA SER A 522 2.15 23.51 11.20
C SER A 522 2.66 22.10 10.97
N LEU A 523 3.00 21.73 9.73
CA LEU A 523 3.49 20.40 9.37
C LEU A 523 5.00 20.37 9.05
N THR A 524 5.64 21.55 8.87
CA THR A 524 7.02 21.61 8.37
C THR A 524 8.01 20.88 9.27
N THR A 525 7.94 21.03 10.60
CA THR A 525 8.92 20.41 11.50
C THR A 525 8.82 18.89 11.50
N SER A 526 7.60 18.37 11.51
CA SER A 526 7.34 16.92 11.44
C SER A 526 7.80 16.34 10.10
N THR A 527 7.51 17.04 9.00
CA THR A 527 7.99 16.63 7.67
C THR A 527 9.52 16.67 7.58
N ILE A 528 10.20 17.67 8.15
CA ILE A 528 11.66 17.71 8.19
C ILE A 528 12.23 16.50 8.95
N ALA A 529 11.65 16.12 10.09
CA ALA A 529 12.09 14.94 10.84
C ALA A 529 11.89 13.65 10.01
N HIS A 530 10.77 13.53 9.32
CA HIS A 530 10.48 12.41 8.43
C HIS A 530 11.53 12.30 7.30
N GLU A 531 11.75 13.36 6.54
CA GLU A 531 12.68 13.37 5.41
C GLU A 531 14.14 13.24 5.87
N PHE A 532 14.47 13.78 7.03
CA PHE A 532 15.79 13.65 7.62
C PHE A 532 16.09 12.23 8.07
N GLN A 533 15.08 11.47 8.55
CA GLN A 533 15.25 10.06 8.85
C GLN A 533 15.55 9.24 7.59
N HIS A 534 14.86 9.51 6.46
CA HIS A 534 15.19 8.89 5.18
C HIS A 534 16.63 9.17 4.75
N LEU A 535 17.08 10.43 4.90
CA LEU A 535 18.46 10.82 4.61
C LEU A 535 19.44 10.07 5.51
N ILE A 536 19.19 9.98 6.82
CA ILE A 536 20.01 9.21 7.75
C ILE A 536 20.11 7.75 7.30
N ASN A 537 18.98 7.10 7.02
CA ASN A 537 18.96 5.69 6.63
C ASN A 537 19.77 5.44 5.36
N ALA A 538 19.50 6.20 4.29
CA ALA A 538 20.17 6.04 3.01
C ALA A 538 21.69 6.33 3.12
N SER A 539 22.07 7.44 3.75
CA SER A 539 23.47 7.85 3.86
C SER A 539 24.29 6.89 4.71
N ARG A 540 23.71 6.40 5.83
CA ARG A 540 24.37 5.41 6.69
C ARG A 540 24.57 4.08 5.99
N ARG A 541 23.57 3.59 5.24
CA ARG A 541 23.71 2.37 4.44
C ARG A 541 24.83 2.49 3.42
N LEU A 542 24.89 3.61 2.70
CA LEU A 542 25.87 3.86 1.66
C LEU A 542 27.29 4.05 2.21
N TYR A 543 27.47 4.91 3.20
CA TYR A 543 28.78 5.45 3.56
C TYR A 543 29.27 5.09 4.97
N VAL A 544 28.35 4.84 5.92
CA VAL A 544 28.72 4.51 7.30
C VAL A 544 28.80 3.00 7.51
N ASN A 545 27.75 2.27 7.12
CA ASN A 545 27.63 0.84 7.34
C ASN A 545 28.18 0.01 6.18
N ASN A 546 28.39 0.62 5.01
CA ASN A 546 28.84 -0.04 3.79
C ASN A 546 27.99 -1.26 3.44
N ALA A 547 26.68 -1.07 3.34
CA ALA A 547 25.75 -2.15 3.02
C ALA A 547 26.18 -2.89 1.74
N PRO A 548 26.05 -4.22 1.69
CA PRO A 548 26.44 -5.02 0.53
C PRO A 548 25.57 -4.71 -0.68
N VAL A 549 26.02 -5.16 -1.84
CA VAL A 549 25.28 -5.05 -3.12
C VAL A 549 23.85 -5.54 -2.96
N ASN A 550 22.90 -4.76 -3.46
CA ASN A 550 21.46 -4.92 -3.39
C ASN A 550 20.80 -4.58 -2.04
N ASN A 551 21.57 -4.19 -1.02
CA ASN A 551 21.06 -3.73 0.27
C ASN A 551 21.37 -2.24 0.50
N GLU A 552 21.74 -1.50 -0.56
CA GLU A 552 22.07 -0.05 -0.50
C GLU A 552 20.84 0.79 -0.11
N SER A 553 19.66 0.29 -0.37
CA SER A 553 18.38 0.91 0.03
C SER A 553 17.58 -0.02 0.90
N GLU A 554 16.93 0.51 1.94
CA GLU A 554 15.97 -0.25 2.77
C GLU A 554 14.73 -0.61 1.95
N ASP A 555 13.97 -1.62 2.39
CA ASP A 555 12.66 -1.91 1.84
C ASP A 555 11.69 -0.76 2.18
N VAL A 556 10.84 -0.42 1.19
CA VAL A 556 9.95 0.76 1.26
C VAL A 556 9.15 0.82 2.56
N TRP A 557 8.48 -0.28 2.92
CA TRP A 557 7.63 -0.32 4.10
C TRP A 557 8.41 -0.03 5.40
N LEU A 558 9.63 -0.54 5.54
CA LEU A 558 10.43 -0.33 6.74
C LEU A 558 11.06 1.05 6.77
N ASN A 559 11.49 1.57 5.61
CA ASN A 559 11.99 2.92 5.47
C ASN A 559 10.93 3.96 5.86
N GLU A 560 9.70 3.83 5.31
CA GLU A 560 8.57 4.68 5.66
C GLU A 560 8.17 4.54 7.13
N GLY A 561 8.12 3.29 7.63
CA GLY A 561 7.80 3.03 9.03
C GLY A 561 8.74 3.73 10.02
N LEU A 562 10.05 3.73 9.73
CA LEU A 562 11.05 4.41 10.56
C LEU A 562 10.91 5.94 10.52
N SER A 563 10.56 6.50 9.36
CA SER A 563 10.31 7.94 9.24
C SER A 563 9.04 8.36 10.00
N HIS A 564 8.02 7.53 10.04
CA HIS A 564 6.84 7.76 10.88
C HIS A 564 7.14 7.60 12.38
N ILE A 565 8.13 6.77 12.74
CA ILE A 565 8.65 6.74 14.12
C ILE A 565 9.38 8.06 14.43
N ALA A 566 10.11 8.68 13.52
CA ALA A 566 10.72 9.99 13.76
C ALA A 566 9.67 11.07 14.07
N GLU A 567 8.54 11.11 13.32
CA GLU A 567 7.38 11.97 13.63
C GLU A 567 6.85 11.71 15.06
N GLU A 568 6.70 10.45 15.47
CA GLU A 568 6.24 10.06 16.80
C GLU A 568 7.23 10.48 17.89
N LEU A 569 8.53 10.29 17.68
CA LEU A 569 9.57 10.70 18.62
C LEU A 569 9.61 12.22 18.80
N LEU A 570 9.36 12.98 17.72
CA LEU A 570 9.20 14.43 17.77
C LEU A 570 8.05 14.83 18.68
N TYR A 571 6.87 14.19 18.50
CA TYR A 571 5.73 14.41 19.37
C TYR A 571 6.04 14.16 20.84
N TYR A 572 6.68 13.05 21.18
CA TYR A 572 7.07 12.76 22.56
C TYR A 572 8.02 13.82 23.12
N ARG A 573 8.98 14.24 22.31
CA ARG A 573 9.97 15.24 22.73
C ARG A 573 9.35 16.60 23.02
N GLU A 574 8.44 17.07 22.15
CA GLU A 574 7.81 18.39 22.29
C GLU A 574 6.70 18.41 23.36
N SER A 575 5.95 17.33 23.46
CA SER A 575 4.85 17.21 24.44
C SER A 575 5.33 16.89 25.87
N GLY A 576 6.55 16.39 26.01
CA GLY A 576 7.05 15.86 27.29
C GLY A 576 6.42 14.53 27.70
N LEU A 577 5.68 13.89 26.78
CA LEU A 577 5.15 12.54 26.94
C LEU A 577 6.21 11.49 26.58
N ALA A 578 5.92 10.22 26.85
CA ALA A 578 6.84 9.14 26.58
C ALA A 578 6.09 7.89 26.08
N PRO A 579 6.75 6.96 25.37
CA PRO A 579 6.18 5.67 25.05
C PRO A 579 5.83 4.86 26.32
N ARG A 580 5.00 3.83 26.17
CA ARG A 580 4.55 2.91 27.22
C ARG A 580 3.74 3.58 28.35
N GLN A 581 2.99 4.64 28.01
CA GLN A 581 2.12 5.36 28.95
C GLN A 581 0.62 5.16 28.65
N ASN A 582 0.28 4.29 27.70
CA ASN A 582 -1.09 4.07 27.24
C ASN A 582 -1.83 5.40 27.01
N LEU A 583 -1.20 6.29 26.19
CA LEU A 583 -1.66 7.64 25.95
C LEU A 583 -3.07 7.63 25.34
N ASN A 584 -3.96 8.42 25.91
CA ASN A 584 -5.38 8.48 25.54
C ASN A 584 -5.82 9.91 25.24
N ASP A 585 -7.09 10.11 24.91
CA ASP A 585 -7.67 11.42 24.63
C ASP A 585 -7.38 12.45 25.73
N SER A 586 -7.50 12.08 26.98
CA SER A 586 -7.26 13.00 28.09
C SER A 586 -5.80 13.46 28.17
N THR A 587 -4.83 12.60 27.82
CA THR A 587 -3.41 12.96 27.79
C THR A 587 -3.06 13.86 26.59
N ILE A 588 -3.70 13.68 25.44
CA ILE A 588 -3.43 14.49 24.24
C ILE A 588 -4.24 15.79 24.19
N ARG A 589 -5.39 15.87 24.90
CA ARG A 589 -6.29 17.03 24.92
C ARG A 589 -6.30 17.84 26.20
N ILE A 590 -5.44 17.57 27.15
CA ILE A 590 -5.51 18.29 28.44
C ILE A 590 -5.63 19.79 28.20
N ILE A 591 -6.74 20.35 28.69
CA ILE A 591 -7.10 21.75 28.57
C ILE A 591 -5.94 22.63 29.07
N ASN A 592 -5.57 23.64 28.29
CA ASN A 592 -4.48 24.60 28.52
C ASN A 592 -3.05 24.02 28.43
N ARG A 593 -2.86 22.85 27.82
CA ARG A 593 -1.52 22.34 27.50
C ARG A 593 -1.26 22.37 26.00
N PRO A 594 -0.01 22.58 25.56
CA PRO A 594 0.34 22.63 24.14
C PRO A 594 0.30 21.23 23.46
N THR A 595 -0.06 20.17 24.19
CA THR A 595 -0.04 18.78 23.69
C THR A 595 -0.99 18.52 22.53
N TYR A 596 -2.18 19.15 22.51
CA TYR A 596 -3.14 18.90 21.43
C TYR A 596 -2.74 19.49 20.06
N PRO A 597 -2.26 20.74 19.98
CA PRO A 597 -1.67 21.25 18.73
C PRO A 597 -0.48 20.42 18.28
N LEU A 598 0.43 20.03 19.17
CA LEU A 598 1.58 19.18 18.86
C LEU A 598 1.13 17.83 18.33
N TRP A 599 0.15 17.19 18.98
CA TRP A 599 -0.39 15.92 18.47
C TRP A 599 -0.97 16.06 17.08
N LYS A 600 -1.70 17.14 16.77
CA LYS A 600 -2.24 17.41 15.43
C LYS A 600 -1.14 17.57 14.38
N ASN A 601 -0.04 18.22 14.75
CA ASN A 601 1.04 18.54 13.82
C ASN A 601 2.00 17.37 13.60
N ASP A 602 2.28 16.57 14.65
CA ASP A 602 3.39 15.64 14.65
C ASP A 602 2.96 14.17 14.66
N ALA A 603 1.77 13.83 15.23
CA ALA A 603 1.35 12.44 15.39
C ALA A 603 0.05 12.08 14.66
N ALA A 604 -0.89 13.01 14.50
CA ALA A 604 -2.24 12.71 14.02
C ALA A 604 -2.29 12.06 12.64
N ASN A 605 -1.33 12.36 11.76
CA ASN A 605 -1.24 11.76 10.43
C ASN A 605 -0.98 10.24 10.51
N ASN A 606 -0.20 9.77 11.49
CA ASN A 606 0.05 8.35 11.71
C ASN A 606 -1.23 7.63 12.14
N PHE A 607 -2.07 8.28 12.95
CA PHE A 607 -3.39 7.74 13.31
C PHE A 607 -4.33 7.69 12.11
N SER A 608 -4.34 8.70 11.24
CA SER A 608 -5.13 8.67 10.00
C SER A 608 -4.72 7.51 9.10
N ARG A 609 -3.41 7.30 8.92
CA ARG A 609 -2.87 6.19 8.12
C ARG A 609 -3.22 4.84 8.75
N PHE A 610 -3.13 4.73 10.07
CA PHE A 610 -3.50 3.50 10.77
C PHE A 610 -5.00 3.22 10.71
N GLN A 611 -5.85 4.25 10.69
CA GLN A 611 -7.29 4.08 10.43
C GLN A 611 -7.56 3.44 9.08
N GLU A 612 -6.87 3.87 8.02
CA GLU A 612 -7.00 3.26 6.68
C GLU A 612 -6.74 1.75 6.73
N TYR A 613 -5.73 1.33 7.53
CA TYR A 613 -5.48 -0.09 7.77
C TYR A 613 -6.63 -0.76 8.53
N LEU A 614 -7.09 -0.18 9.65
CA LEU A 614 -8.10 -0.77 10.53
C LEU A 614 -9.46 -0.96 9.83
N VAL A 615 -9.80 -0.10 8.86
CA VAL A 615 -11.02 -0.21 8.06
C VAL A 615 -10.99 -1.44 7.13
N SER A 616 -9.82 -1.86 6.67
CA SER A 616 -9.69 -3.00 5.76
C SER A 616 -8.41 -3.82 6.02
N PRO A 617 -8.24 -4.36 7.25
CA PRO A 617 -6.97 -4.96 7.64
C PRO A 617 -6.60 -6.19 6.81
N GLY A 618 -7.56 -7.06 6.46
CA GLY A 618 -7.29 -8.27 5.66
C GLY A 618 -6.78 -8.00 4.23
N ALA A 619 -7.03 -6.81 3.69
CA ALA A 619 -6.60 -6.42 2.35
C ALA A 619 -5.19 -5.79 2.33
N ASN A 620 -4.66 -5.37 3.48
CA ASN A 620 -3.40 -4.63 3.59
C ASN A 620 -2.35 -5.44 4.36
N SER A 621 -1.08 -5.26 4.00
CA SER A 621 0.04 -5.90 4.71
C SER A 621 0.86 -4.85 5.46
N PRO A 622 1.25 -5.09 6.73
CA PRO A 622 2.12 -4.16 7.46
C PRO A 622 3.56 -4.09 6.90
N TYR A 623 3.89 -4.92 5.93
CA TYR A 623 5.16 -4.91 5.21
C TYR A 623 4.97 -4.98 3.69
N GLY A 624 3.89 -4.38 3.18
CA GLY A 624 3.65 -4.25 1.75
C GLY A 624 4.65 -3.31 1.08
N ASN A 625 5.13 -3.65 -0.13
CA ASN A 625 5.95 -2.75 -0.94
C ASN A 625 5.10 -1.85 -1.86
N ASP A 626 3.84 -1.67 -1.51
CA ASP A 626 2.87 -0.87 -2.27
C ASP A 626 2.83 0.61 -1.84
N ASP A 627 3.52 0.95 -0.75
CA ASP A 627 3.62 2.30 -0.18
C ASP A 627 2.27 2.98 0.08
N GLN A 628 1.22 2.20 0.30
CA GLN A 628 -0.11 2.72 0.60
C GLN A 628 -0.17 3.31 2.03
N LEU A 629 -1.04 4.30 2.24
CA LEU A 629 -1.24 4.90 3.57
C LEU A 629 -1.61 3.85 4.64
N ALA A 630 -2.41 2.86 4.26
CA ALA A 630 -2.75 1.74 5.13
C ALA A 630 -1.51 0.93 5.54
N THR A 631 -0.59 0.66 4.61
CA THR A 631 0.69 -0.02 4.88
C THR A 631 1.56 0.82 5.80
N ARG A 632 1.73 2.11 5.50
CA ARG A 632 2.52 3.04 6.34
C ARG A 632 1.99 3.10 7.77
N GLY A 633 0.68 3.25 7.95
CA GLY A 633 0.04 3.28 9.28
C GLY A 633 0.15 1.96 10.03
N ALA A 634 -0.01 0.83 9.35
CA ALA A 634 0.18 -0.50 9.93
C ALA A 634 1.62 -0.73 10.36
N THR A 635 2.59 -0.34 9.52
CA THR A 635 4.02 -0.48 9.82
C THR A 635 4.42 0.37 11.02
N TRP A 636 4.00 1.65 11.06
CA TRP A 636 4.26 2.52 12.22
C TRP A 636 3.72 1.91 13.52
N SER A 637 2.44 1.52 13.54
CA SER A 637 1.81 0.92 14.71
C SER A 637 2.49 -0.39 15.12
N PHE A 638 2.85 -1.24 14.16
CA PHE A 638 3.56 -2.48 14.41
C PHE A 638 4.97 -2.25 14.97
N LEU A 639 5.76 -1.33 14.41
CA LEU A 639 7.11 -1.02 14.89
C LEU A 639 7.07 -0.51 16.33
N ARG A 640 6.12 0.41 16.63
CA ARG A 640 5.93 0.89 17.99
C ARG A 640 5.58 -0.26 18.94
N TYR A 641 4.60 -1.09 18.57
CA TYR A 641 4.20 -2.27 19.32
C TYR A 641 5.37 -3.23 19.55
N ALA A 642 6.15 -3.54 18.53
CA ALA A 642 7.26 -4.49 18.64
C ALA A 642 8.37 -3.96 19.56
N VAL A 643 8.73 -2.68 19.44
CA VAL A 643 9.78 -2.06 20.28
C VAL A 643 9.32 -1.89 21.72
N ASP A 644 8.06 -1.61 21.97
CA ASP A 644 7.49 -1.53 23.32
C ASP A 644 7.66 -2.82 24.12
N ARG A 645 7.78 -3.95 23.43
CA ARG A 645 7.94 -5.27 24.06
C ARG A 645 9.39 -5.67 24.30
N LEU A 646 10.34 -4.93 23.74
CA LEU A 646 11.74 -5.18 24.00
C LEU A 646 12.16 -4.51 25.33
N ASN A 647 12.82 -5.26 26.18
CA ASN A 647 13.35 -4.70 27.44
C ASN A 647 14.67 -3.94 27.18
N THR A 648 14.60 -2.97 26.28
CA THR A 648 15.75 -2.18 25.81
C THR A 648 15.29 -0.75 25.56
N ALA A 649 16.16 0.23 25.81
CA ALA A 649 15.86 1.62 25.51
C ALA A 649 15.57 1.83 24.01
N ASP A 650 14.52 2.56 23.68
CA ASP A 650 14.03 2.78 22.33
C ASP A 650 15.12 3.26 21.38
N THR A 651 15.93 4.25 21.79
CA THR A 651 17.03 4.78 20.98
C THR A 651 18.08 3.73 20.59
N VAL A 652 18.30 2.73 21.46
CA VAL A 652 19.20 1.61 21.14
C VAL A 652 18.58 0.72 20.07
N VAL A 653 17.27 0.51 20.11
CA VAL A 653 16.57 -0.34 19.15
C VAL A 653 16.46 0.36 17.79
N TRP A 654 16.05 1.63 17.76
CA TRP A 654 15.96 2.39 16.51
C TRP A 654 17.30 2.48 15.79
N ARG A 655 18.38 2.69 16.55
CA ARG A 655 19.75 2.71 16.00
C ARG A 655 20.16 1.37 15.40
N LYS A 656 19.68 0.23 15.90
CA LYS A 656 19.95 -1.07 15.29
C LYS A 656 19.30 -1.21 13.91
N PHE A 657 18.12 -0.61 13.69
CA PHE A 657 17.50 -0.59 12.36
C PHE A 657 18.37 0.14 11.34
N ASP A 658 18.80 1.35 11.65
CA ASP A 658 19.62 2.17 10.73
C ASP A 658 21.07 1.71 10.62
N ASN A 659 21.58 0.95 11.58
CA ASN A 659 22.90 0.31 11.50
C ASN A 659 22.86 -1.04 10.77
N SER A 660 21.67 -1.53 10.37
CA SER A 660 21.55 -2.79 9.67
C SER A 660 22.16 -2.72 8.27
N ILE A 661 22.77 -3.82 7.82
CA ILE A 661 23.23 -4.03 6.46
C ILE A 661 22.34 -5.00 5.67
N THR A 662 21.27 -5.48 6.30
CA THR A 662 20.19 -6.24 5.67
C THR A 662 18.98 -5.35 5.39
N THR A 663 17.94 -5.82 4.72
CA THR A 663 16.74 -5.06 4.41
C THR A 663 15.46 -5.77 4.87
N GLY A 664 14.41 -5.01 5.11
CA GLY A 664 13.06 -5.48 5.35
C GLY A 664 12.95 -6.52 6.47
N MET A 665 12.35 -7.67 6.18
CA MET A 665 12.13 -8.73 7.17
C MET A 665 13.42 -9.28 7.77
N ALA A 666 14.52 -9.28 7.02
CA ALA A 666 15.82 -9.70 7.57
C ALA A 666 16.35 -8.70 8.59
N THR A 667 16.23 -7.39 8.33
CA THR A 667 16.53 -6.34 9.31
C THR A 667 15.68 -6.49 10.55
N LEU A 668 14.37 -6.64 10.38
CA LEU A 668 13.44 -6.81 11.50
C LEU A 668 13.79 -8.04 12.36
N THR A 669 14.09 -9.18 11.71
CA THR A 669 14.52 -10.41 12.41
C THR A 669 15.78 -10.19 13.23
N ASN A 670 16.78 -9.50 12.65
CA ASN A 670 18.04 -9.21 13.32
C ASN A 670 17.85 -8.27 14.53
N VAL A 671 17.00 -7.25 14.39
CA VAL A 671 16.72 -6.29 15.48
C VAL A 671 15.95 -6.93 16.61
N LEU A 672 14.94 -7.75 16.31
CA LEU A 672 14.13 -8.46 17.30
C LEU A 672 14.91 -9.65 17.94
N GLY A 673 15.93 -10.18 17.25
CA GLY A 673 16.69 -11.36 17.68
C GLY A 673 15.91 -12.67 17.55
N THR A 674 14.74 -12.65 16.92
CA THR A 674 13.86 -13.82 16.71
C THR A 674 12.95 -13.59 15.51
N SER A 675 12.20 -14.65 15.11
CA SER A 675 11.18 -14.53 14.05
C SER A 675 10.16 -13.42 14.37
N PRO A 676 9.87 -12.50 13.46
CA PRO A 676 8.88 -11.46 13.66
C PRO A 676 7.42 -11.96 13.55
N THR A 677 7.19 -13.16 13.06
CA THR A 677 5.83 -13.71 12.85
C THR A 677 4.97 -13.73 14.13
N PRO A 678 5.47 -14.17 15.31
CA PRO A 678 4.69 -14.06 16.55
C PRO A 678 4.34 -12.62 16.91
N PHE A 679 5.24 -11.67 16.68
CA PHE A 679 4.97 -10.25 16.95
C PHE A 679 3.86 -9.71 16.08
N PHE A 680 3.84 -10.04 14.77
CA PHE A 680 2.76 -9.64 13.87
C PHE A 680 1.42 -10.27 14.27
N ARG A 681 1.42 -11.56 14.64
CA ARG A 681 0.20 -12.22 15.10
C ARG A 681 -0.36 -11.57 16.37
N ASP A 682 0.50 -11.35 17.36
CA ASP A 682 0.10 -10.82 18.66
C ASP A 682 -0.33 -9.34 18.53
N TRP A 683 0.35 -8.55 17.67
CA TRP A 683 -0.10 -7.22 17.27
C TRP A 683 -1.48 -7.24 16.61
N ALA A 684 -1.73 -8.21 15.71
CA ALA A 684 -3.04 -8.36 15.09
C ALA A 684 -4.12 -8.67 16.13
N VAL A 685 -3.84 -9.50 17.13
CA VAL A 685 -4.78 -9.74 18.24
C VAL A 685 -4.96 -8.48 19.09
N ALA A 686 -3.87 -7.76 19.40
CA ALA A 686 -3.91 -6.51 20.15
C ALA A 686 -4.82 -5.45 19.48
N ASN A 687 -4.79 -5.33 18.18
CA ASN A 687 -5.65 -4.39 17.43
C ASN A 687 -7.15 -4.57 17.75
N PHE A 688 -7.58 -5.75 18.19
CA PHE A 688 -8.95 -5.96 18.65
C PHE A 688 -9.09 -5.87 20.16
N ILE A 689 -8.25 -6.59 20.92
CA ILE A 689 -8.53 -6.87 22.32
C ILE A 689 -8.00 -5.79 23.28
N ASP A 690 -7.00 -5.02 22.84
CA ASP A 690 -6.43 -3.97 23.66
C ASP A 690 -7.48 -2.92 24.04
N ASP A 691 -7.51 -2.56 25.32
CA ASP A 691 -8.50 -1.63 25.89
C ASP A 691 -9.98 -1.98 25.57
N PHE A 692 -10.27 -3.25 25.25
CA PHE A 692 -11.64 -3.74 25.03
C PHE A 692 -12.41 -3.93 26.35
N GLY A 693 -11.75 -3.81 27.47
CA GLY A 693 -12.37 -3.96 28.80
C GLY A 693 -12.29 -5.38 29.38
N VAL A 694 -11.47 -6.25 28.80
CA VAL A 694 -11.16 -7.58 29.31
C VAL A 694 -9.67 -7.71 29.62
N ALA A 695 -9.33 -8.34 30.74
CA ALA A 695 -7.94 -8.68 31.03
C ALA A 695 -7.47 -9.77 30.04
N SER A 696 -6.50 -9.46 29.21
CA SER A 696 -5.93 -10.37 28.23
C SER A 696 -4.44 -10.60 28.47
N ASP A 697 -3.85 -11.51 27.69
CA ASP A 697 -2.40 -11.70 27.70
C ASP A 697 -1.68 -10.35 27.47
N PRO A 698 -0.65 -10.00 28.28
CA PRO A 698 0.11 -8.77 28.07
C PRO A 698 0.68 -8.63 26.66
N ASN A 699 0.86 -9.75 25.95
CA ASN A 699 1.26 -9.73 24.54
C ASN A 699 0.19 -9.13 23.60
N TYR A 700 -1.03 -8.98 24.03
CA TYR A 700 -2.13 -8.43 23.22
C TYR A 700 -2.49 -6.99 23.62
N GLN A 701 -1.48 -6.18 23.98
CA GLN A 701 -1.66 -4.78 24.35
C GLN A 701 -0.73 -3.87 23.54
N HIS A 702 -1.19 -2.64 23.30
CA HIS A 702 -0.39 -1.53 22.76
C HIS A 702 0.07 -0.63 23.91
N PRO A 703 1.28 -0.81 24.45
CA PRO A 703 1.66 -0.12 25.69
C PRO A 703 1.75 1.40 25.58
N SER A 704 2.02 1.93 24.37
CA SER A 704 2.20 3.38 24.15
C SER A 704 0.90 4.13 23.90
N TRP A 705 -0.04 3.56 23.16
CA TRP A 705 -1.20 4.28 22.65
C TRP A 705 -2.51 3.56 22.94
N ASN A 706 -3.46 4.22 23.59
CA ASN A 706 -4.83 3.76 23.69
C ASN A 706 -5.59 4.09 22.40
N TYR A 707 -5.37 3.27 21.36
CA TYR A 707 -6.02 3.50 20.06
C TYR A 707 -7.54 3.53 20.16
N ARG A 708 -8.12 2.65 20.97
CA ARG A 708 -9.58 2.57 21.12
C ARG A 708 -10.15 3.87 21.67
N ASN A 709 -9.56 4.43 22.70
CA ASN A 709 -10.00 5.71 23.29
C ASN A 709 -9.76 6.87 22.31
N ILE A 710 -8.57 6.97 21.72
CA ILE A 710 -8.22 8.08 20.81
C ILE A 710 -9.16 8.10 19.60
N PHE A 711 -9.40 6.98 18.96
CA PHE A 711 -10.29 6.92 17.79
C PHE A 711 -11.75 7.22 18.13
N THR A 712 -12.25 6.76 19.27
CA THR A 712 -13.67 6.96 19.64
C THR A 712 -13.98 8.35 20.17
N VAL A 713 -13.05 9.00 20.86
CA VAL A 713 -13.32 10.25 21.58
C VAL A 713 -12.82 11.48 20.81
N THR A 714 -11.63 11.40 20.17
CA THR A 714 -10.94 12.63 19.81
C THR A 714 -11.00 13.01 18.34
N PHE A 715 -10.55 12.12 17.48
CA PHE A 715 -9.91 12.56 16.25
C PHE A 715 -10.88 12.58 15.09
N LEU A 716 -11.64 11.53 14.95
CA LEU A 716 -12.42 11.28 13.75
C LEU A 716 -13.90 11.61 13.91
N ARG A 717 -14.28 12.14 15.08
CA ARG A 717 -15.68 12.30 15.50
C ARG A 717 -16.49 11.01 15.35
N ASN A 718 -15.78 9.88 15.36
CA ASN A 718 -16.37 8.56 15.30
C ASN A 718 -16.81 8.16 16.72
N THR A 719 -18.00 7.68 16.85
CA THR A 719 -18.52 7.10 18.10
C THR A 719 -18.04 5.67 18.33
N PHE A 720 -17.13 5.16 17.46
CA PHE A 720 -16.69 3.77 17.49
C PHE A 720 -15.24 3.62 17.00
N TYR A 721 -14.61 2.54 17.43
CA TYR A 721 -13.27 2.15 16.99
C TYR A 721 -13.30 1.61 15.53
N PRO A 722 -12.43 2.07 14.62
CA PRO A 722 -12.58 1.82 13.18
C PRO A 722 -12.26 0.40 12.72
N LEU A 723 -11.81 -0.50 13.61
CA LEU A 723 -11.47 -1.88 13.22
C LEU A 723 -12.67 -2.62 12.66
N ARG A 724 -12.53 -3.12 11.44
CA ARG A 724 -13.56 -3.92 10.79
C ARG A 724 -13.66 -5.31 11.43
N VAL A 725 -14.80 -5.61 12.01
CA VAL A 725 -15.11 -6.90 12.65
C VAL A 725 -16.43 -7.43 12.11
N THR A 726 -16.42 -8.69 11.66
CA THR A 726 -17.61 -9.35 11.08
C THR A 726 -18.30 -10.20 12.14
N GLY A 727 -19.59 -9.97 12.38
CA GLY A 727 -20.42 -10.87 13.17
C GLY A 727 -20.72 -12.15 12.41
N LEU A 728 -20.44 -13.31 12.99
CA LEU A 728 -20.81 -14.60 12.40
C LEU A 728 -22.27 -14.92 12.77
N ALA A 729 -23.02 -15.38 11.78
CA ALA A 729 -24.37 -15.89 11.96
C ALA A 729 -24.34 -17.42 11.98
N ASP A 730 -25.32 -18.02 12.71
CA ASP A 730 -25.44 -19.45 12.82
C ASP A 730 -25.76 -20.12 11.47
N ASN A 731 -25.03 -21.18 11.14
CA ASN A 731 -25.14 -21.92 9.88
C ASN A 731 -24.91 -21.08 8.61
N VAL A 732 -24.22 -19.95 8.73
CA VAL A 732 -23.87 -19.09 7.58
C VAL A 732 -22.38 -19.16 7.33
N LYS A 733 -21.99 -19.46 6.09
CA LYS A 733 -20.62 -19.36 5.63
C LYS A 733 -20.24 -17.90 5.46
N THR A 734 -19.14 -17.49 6.06
CA THR A 734 -18.55 -16.14 5.90
C THR A 734 -17.16 -16.26 5.32
N ASP A 735 -16.90 -15.56 4.23
CA ASP A 735 -15.60 -15.59 3.54
C ASP A 735 -14.74 -14.38 3.95
N PHE A 736 -13.46 -14.64 4.20
CA PHE A 736 -12.46 -13.67 4.55
C PHE A 736 -11.28 -13.78 3.58
N GLN A 737 -10.71 -12.65 3.22
CA GLN A 737 -9.42 -12.55 2.56
C GLN A 737 -8.40 -12.02 3.56
N VAL A 738 -7.20 -12.62 3.61
CA VAL A 738 -6.15 -12.22 4.54
C VAL A 738 -4.80 -12.18 3.82
N ARG A 739 -4.24 -10.99 3.70
CA ARG A 739 -2.92 -10.76 3.11
C ARG A 739 -1.81 -11.14 4.09
N GLY A 740 -0.62 -11.51 3.58
CA GLY A 740 0.52 -11.92 4.41
C GLY A 740 0.88 -10.91 5.50
N GLY A 741 1.06 -11.38 6.72
CA GLY A 741 1.34 -10.60 7.92
C GLY A 741 0.18 -9.84 8.51
N SER A 742 -1.03 -9.97 7.94
CA SER A 742 -2.21 -9.27 8.39
C SER A 742 -3.29 -10.21 8.90
N ALA A 743 -4.42 -9.63 9.32
CA ALA A 743 -5.54 -10.39 9.86
C ALA A 743 -6.90 -9.86 9.42
N SER A 744 -7.90 -10.74 9.46
CA SER A 744 -9.33 -10.39 9.47
C SER A 744 -9.96 -10.79 10.80
N TYR A 745 -11.09 -10.18 11.14
CA TYR A 745 -11.67 -10.32 12.47
C TYR A 745 -13.14 -10.75 12.41
N ALA A 746 -13.49 -11.74 13.24
CA ALA A 746 -14.85 -12.21 13.40
C ALA A 746 -15.25 -12.23 14.88
N ARG A 747 -16.55 -12.16 15.14
CA ARG A 747 -17.16 -12.32 16.48
C ARG A 747 -18.39 -13.19 16.42
N PHE A 748 -18.64 -13.92 17.50
CA PHE A 748 -19.85 -14.72 17.69
C PHE A 748 -20.11 -14.97 19.18
N GLY A 749 -21.33 -15.37 19.48
CA GLY A 749 -21.75 -15.84 20.81
C GLY A 749 -21.95 -17.33 20.85
N VAL A 750 -21.95 -17.89 22.08
CA VAL A 750 -22.43 -19.24 22.40
C VAL A 750 -23.43 -19.10 23.54
N ALA A 751 -24.63 -19.62 23.35
CA ALA A 751 -25.68 -19.51 24.35
C ALA A 751 -25.36 -20.27 25.65
N ALA A 752 -26.02 -19.89 26.74
CA ALA A 752 -25.86 -20.50 28.07
C ALA A 752 -25.99 -22.03 28.03
N GLY A 753 -24.98 -22.73 28.53
CA GLY A 753 -24.94 -24.19 28.60
C GLY A 753 -24.92 -24.89 27.22
N LYS A 754 -24.68 -24.20 26.14
CA LYS A 754 -24.57 -24.75 24.76
C LYS A 754 -23.14 -24.86 24.31
N GLU A 755 -22.94 -25.56 23.20
CA GLU A 755 -21.65 -25.67 22.51
C GLU A 755 -21.80 -25.12 21.09
N ALA A 756 -20.72 -24.58 20.57
CA ALA A 756 -20.62 -24.15 19.19
C ALA A 756 -19.42 -24.84 18.49
N LEU A 757 -19.65 -25.22 17.25
CA LEU A 757 -18.63 -25.72 16.34
C LEU A 757 -18.30 -24.62 15.33
N VAL A 758 -17.10 -24.15 15.32
CA VAL A 758 -16.60 -23.21 14.31
C VAL A 758 -15.66 -23.95 13.36
N THR A 759 -15.99 -23.95 12.07
CA THR A 759 -15.23 -24.65 11.04
C THR A 759 -14.48 -23.63 10.19
N PHE A 760 -13.19 -23.88 9.97
CA PHE A 760 -12.32 -23.11 9.10
C PHE A 760 -12.00 -23.93 7.84
N SER A 761 -12.10 -23.31 6.65
CA SER A 761 -11.84 -24.02 5.40
C SER A 761 -11.28 -23.07 4.33
N SER A 762 -10.54 -23.60 3.36
CA SER A 762 -10.10 -22.92 2.15
C SER A 762 -10.49 -23.75 0.93
N GLY A 763 -11.33 -23.18 0.04
CA GLY A 763 -11.80 -23.91 -1.15
C GLY A 763 -12.54 -25.22 -0.83
N GLY A 764 -13.14 -25.34 0.39
CA GLY A 764 -13.81 -26.54 0.87
C GLY A 764 -12.90 -27.59 1.51
N GLY A 765 -11.57 -27.39 1.50
CA GLY A 765 -10.57 -28.22 2.18
C GLY A 765 -10.06 -27.61 3.49
N LEU A 766 -8.94 -28.13 3.99
CA LEU A 766 -8.25 -27.58 5.15
C LEU A 766 -7.79 -26.15 4.87
N PRO A 767 -7.71 -25.27 5.90
CA PRO A 767 -7.08 -23.97 5.78
C PRO A 767 -5.62 -24.11 5.29
N SER A 768 -5.16 -23.15 4.49
CA SER A 768 -3.77 -23.11 4.04
C SER A 768 -2.82 -23.01 5.23
N ALA A 769 -1.66 -23.67 5.14
CA ALA A 769 -0.69 -23.81 6.25
C ALA A 769 -0.31 -22.48 6.95
N PRO A 770 -0.16 -21.33 6.27
CA PRO A 770 0.13 -20.06 6.92
C PRO A 770 -1.02 -19.49 7.77
N MET A 771 -2.25 -19.99 7.62
CA MET A 771 -3.39 -19.47 8.40
C MET A 771 -3.32 -19.93 9.85
N GLN A 772 -3.46 -18.98 10.75
CA GLN A 772 -3.57 -19.16 12.19
C GLN A 772 -4.86 -18.49 12.68
N PHE A 773 -5.55 -19.11 13.61
CA PHE A 773 -6.81 -18.62 14.17
C PHE A 773 -6.63 -18.44 15.68
N VAL A 774 -6.61 -17.20 16.15
CA VAL A 774 -6.55 -16.91 17.57
C VAL A 774 -7.94 -16.56 18.05
N VAL A 775 -8.50 -17.40 18.92
CA VAL A 775 -9.80 -17.19 19.54
C VAL A 775 -9.59 -16.62 20.93
N VAL A 776 -10.23 -15.50 21.23
CA VAL A 776 -10.21 -14.87 22.56
C VAL A 776 -11.65 -14.83 23.09
N ARG A 777 -11.85 -15.27 24.34
CA ARG A 777 -13.14 -15.09 24.99
C ARG A 777 -13.27 -13.66 25.51
N THR A 778 -14.34 -12.95 25.06
CA THR A 778 -14.54 -11.52 25.38
C THR A 778 -15.66 -11.30 26.42
N LYS A 779 -16.47 -12.34 26.73
CA LYS A 779 -17.53 -12.28 27.77
C LYS A 779 -17.82 -13.65 28.36
#